data_e6fe5c54f8508fd94714bb20df7b41b4
#
_entry.id   e6fe5c54f8508fd94714bb20df7b41b4
#
_cell.length_a   1.000
_cell.length_b   1.000
_cell.length_c   1.000
_cell.angle_alpha   90.00
_cell.angle_beta   90.00
_cell.angle_gamma   90.00
#
_symmetry.space_group_name_H-M   'P 1'
#
loop_
_entity.id
_entity.type
_entity.pdbx_description
1 polymer ?
#
loop_
_entity_poly.entity_id
_entity_poly.type
_entity_poly.pdbx_seq_one_letter_code
_entity_poly.pdbx_strand_id
1 'polypeptide(L)'
;MMRIFAIPSAYLHRHCSRIKMTMGTASLCLALLMFNACSHTDKLPEGEQLYTGVKRVTYHLPTTSNNSNGKSQAASDSAGVITSIANAVEAIDRAVNGGIKGQASISELEKRDRKTLTPAERKLLDFKAEQADENLSAVRSELDAVFAFPPNGALFGSSKYSTPWKPALWTYNTFVDSKNVIGKWLFKAFAEPPVLISSVAPQMRTKVATSTLHNYGYLRGKVDYDIVTSSNPLKAKLAYDVTPGLLFYLDSIEYRQFDPVADSLLARTRHKSLLHRGSPFSRTQLAGEQMRIESLMRNNGYYFYTAPTTTFQADTTRHTGYVDLRVQPNPNRAANTRRPWYMGHTYVVIHDNLDSPITGQLQREGYTYFFPGKNIPMKSGLWRRSVAHIQGERYALSDQKATQEQLYALGVFSSLDMEYYPRDTSASCDTLDLRINATLGYPYESGLEMNATLKSNDQVGPGISYELSRHNAFRGAETVALKLFGSYEWQMGKNSAANSTLLNSYELGTQLSFKLPRLMMPWFNPAAMGRRARRRLQVARADAIVRGLAMPYRLTDDRPLNGTTTFALNADWRNRSGFFQFVTFGGNMTYKWSREQYVRHELSPITIEYNSILNTTAVFDSITRVNPALYVSMRNQFVPSMSYLFTYNSPTNKRNPFWFQFYVKESGNVTSALYALAGEQLSKPDKSLLGSPFAQFLKSTVEMHYSYQLSERFTLATRAFVGAVYAYGNSTRAPFGEQFYVGGANSVRAFAVRSIGPGGYNAPHSNYSYIDQTGDFKLEANAELRAHLFGSLHGAVFLDAGNVWLLRPDDQRPNSQLSLSNLHRLALGTGVGLRYDMQFLVLRFDLGVGLHAPYKTTRSGFYNMNSFAESLAFHFAIGYPF
;
A
#
# COMPACT_ATOMS: atom_id res chain seq x y z
N MET A 1 -38.70 -19.84 35.04
CA MET A 1 -39.87 -19.12 34.45
C MET A 1 -39.46 -18.69 33.03
N MET A 2 -39.92 -19.35 32.02
CA MET A 2 -40.57 -18.98 30.77
C MET A 2 -40.55 -20.19 29.83
N ARG A 3 -41.65 -20.98 29.96
CA ARG A 3 -42.15 -21.83 28.87
C ARG A 3 -42.97 -20.90 28.00
N ILE A 4 -42.79 -20.83 26.68
CA ILE A 4 -43.83 -20.42 25.70
C ILE A 4 -43.47 -20.98 24.33
N PHE A 5 -44.42 -21.75 23.81
CA PHE A 5 -44.81 -22.11 22.45
C PHE A 5 -43.91 -23.06 21.59
N ALA A 6 -44.31 -24.31 21.67
CA ALA A 6 -44.20 -25.27 20.57
C ALA A 6 -45.43 -25.13 19.69
N ILE A 7 -45.31 -24.67 18.43
CA ILE A 7 -46.33 -24.70 17.42
C ILE A 7 -46.12 -25.95 16.56
N PRO A 8 -47.19 -26.79 16.31
CA PRO A 8 -47.03 -28.03 15.54
C PRO A 8 -46.67 -27.74 14.08
N SER A 9 -45.69 -28.47 13.52
CA SER A 9 -45.13 -28.28 12.19
C SER A 9 -46.08 -28.43 11.01
N ALA A 10 -47.29 -28.97 11.21
CA ALA A 10 -48.28 -29.15 10.16
C ALA A 10 -49.03 -27.86 9.79
N TYR A 11 -49.02 -26.84 10.65
CA TYR A 11 -49.71 -25.57 10.38
C TYR A 11 -48.84 -24.59 9.58
N LEU A 12 -47.53 -24.70 9.68
CA LEU A 12 -46.59 -23.85 8.96
C LEU A 12 -46.47 -24.18 7.44
N HIS A 13 -46.73 -25.42 7.03
CA HIS A 13 -46.59 -25.78 5.60
C HIS A 13 -47.78 -25.28 4.73
N ARG A 14 -48.97 -25.10 5.27
CA ARG A 14 -50.09 -24.54 4.51
C ARG A 14 -50.12 -23.02 4.47
N HIS A 15 -49.57 -22.33 5.45
CA HIS A 15 -49.44 -20.87 5.42
C HIS A 15 -48.20 -20.37 4.66
N CYS A 16 -47.07 -21.11 4.67
CA CYS A 16 -45.89 -20.76 3.91
C CYS A 16 -46.10 -20.83 2.40
N SER A 17 -46.94 -21.72 1.90
CA SER A 17 -47.26 -21.76 0.45
C SER A 17 -48.18 -20.60 0.01
N ARG A 18 -49.13 -20.18 0.87
CA ARG A 18 -49.95 -18.97 0.61
C ARG A 18 -49.11 -17.65 0.75
N ILE A 19 -48.20 -17.57 1.71
CA ILE A 19 -47.33 -16.41 1.86
C ILE A 19 -46.31 -16.33 0.71
N LYS A 20 -45.77 -17.46 0.21
CA LYS A 20 -44.93 -17.45 -0.98
C LYS A 20 -45.68 -17.06 -2.25
N MET A 21 -46.95 -17.46 -2.39
CA MET A 21 -47.79 -17.10 -3.54
C MET A 21 -48.24 -15.62 -3.47
N THR A 22 -48.55 -15.09 -2.29
CA THR A 22 -48.88 -13.68 -2.10
C THR A 22 -47.62 -12.78 -2.17
N MET A 23 -46.46 -13.19 -1.69
CA MET A 23 -45.20 -12.46 -1.91
C MET A 23 -44.77 -12.50 -3.37
N GLY A 24 -44.95 -13.59 -4.08
CA GLY A 24 -44.68 -13.70 -5.52
C GLY A 24 -45.61 -12.81 -6.35
N THR A 25 -46.90 -12.79 -6.05
CA THR A 25 -47.86 -11.90 -6.72
C THR A 25 -47.70 -10.44 -6.32
N ALA A 26 -47.39 -10.16 -5.06
CA ALA A 26 -47.04 -8.80 -4.60
C ALA A 26 -45.75 -8.30 -5.23
N SER A 27 -44.71 -9.13 -5.35
CA SER A 27 -43.47 -8.80 -6.08
C SER A 27 -43.71 -8.62 -7.58
N LEU A 28 -44.58 -9.44 -8.19
CA LEU A 28 -44.94 -9.30 -9.61
C LEU A 28 -45.82 -8.07 -9.86
N CYS A 29 -46.78 -7.75 -8.97
CA CYS A 29 -47.55 -6.53 -9.01
C CYS A 29 -46.67 -5.29 -8.72
N LEU A 30 -45.73 -5.36 -7.78
CA LEU A 30 -44.76 -4.31 -7.53
C LEU A 30 -43.83 -4.11 -8.74
N ALA A 31 -43.37 -5.20 -9.38
CA ALA A 31 -42.59 -5.15 -10.61
C ALA A 31 -43.43 -4.57 -11.78
N LEU A 32 -44.70 -4.98 -11.94
CA LEU A 32 -45.58 -4.45 -12.97
C LEU A 32 -45.99 -2.98 -12.72
N LEU A 33 -46.17 -2.55 -11.46
CA LEU A 33 -46.34 -1.14 -11.10
C LEU A 33 -45.06 -0.33 -11.34
N MET A 34 -43.92 -0.92 -11.19
CA MET A 34 -42.62 -0.29 -11.47
C MET A 34 -42.35 -0.11 -12.99
N PHE A 35 -42.91 -0.97 -13.84
CA PHE A 35 -42.80 -0.83 -15.30
C PHE A 35 -43.67 0.29 -15.88
N ASN A 36 -44.75 0.70 -15.21
CA ASN A 36 -45.61 1.82 -15.65
C ASN A 36 -45.21 3.20 -15.10
N ALA A 37 -44.22 3.30 -14.20
CA ALA A 37 -43.79 4.56 -13.57
C ALA A 37 -42.49 5.12 -14.19
N CYS A 38 -42.39 5.11 -15.52
CA CYS A 38 -41.13 5.46 -16.18
C CYS A 38 -41.09 6.88 -16.75
N SER A 39 -41.63 7.89 -16.09
CA SER A 39 -41.21 9.24 -16.41
C SER A 39 -40.04 9.67 -15.52
N HIS A 40 -38.84 9.72 -16.10
CA HIS A 40 -37.64 10.23 -15.44
C HIS A 40 -37.49 11.74 -15.55
N THR A 41 -38.44 12.39 -16.19
CA THR A 41 -38.36 13.81 -16.63
C THR A 41 -39.47 14.71 -16.06
N ASP A 42 -40.34 14.18 -15.19
CA ASP A 42 -41.57 14.90 -14.72
C ASP A 42 -41.27 16.09 -13.81
N LYS A 43 -40.13 16.09 -13.13
CA LYS A 43 -39.76 17.15 -12.18
C LYS A 43 -38.47 17.86 -12.62
N LEU A 44 -38.24 17.96 -13.93
CA LEU A 44 -37.17 18.80 -14.47
C LEU A 44 -37.58 20.28 -14.42
N PRO A 45 -36.64 21.18 -14.07
CA PRO A 45 -36.85 22.63 -14.23
C PRO A 45 -37.13 23.00 -15.69
N GLU A 46 -37.89 24.07 -15.92
CA GLU A 46 -38.16 24.56 -17.28
C GLU A 46 -36.85 24.92 -18.01
N GLY A 47 -36.73 24.46 -19.26
CA GLY A 47 -35.58 24.71 -20.09
C GLY A 47 -34.36 23.81 -19.83
N GLU A 48 -34.41 22.91 -18.84
CA GLU A 48 -33.32 22.00 -18.49
C GLU A 48 -33.47 20.60 -19.11
N GLN A 49 -32.33 19.97 -19.39
CA GLN A 49 -32.29 18.61 -19.91
C GLN A 49 -31.64 17.67 -18.90
N LEU A 50 -32.21 16.48 -18.74
CA LEU A 50 -31.64 15.40 -17.93
C LEU A 50 -30.39 14.86 -18.63
N TYR A 51 -29.28 14.93 -17.92
CA TYR A 51 -28.04 14.34 -18.38
C TYR A 51 -28.07 12.79 -18.28
N THR A 52 -27.81 12.11 -19.39
CA THR A 52 -27.84 10.65 -19.47
C THR A 52 -26.48 10.02 -19.78
N GLY A 53 -25.40 10.79 -19.62
CA GLY A 53 -24.01 10.32 -19.72
C GLY A 53 -23.25 10.89 -20.89
N VAL A 54 -21.98 10.46 -20.99
CA VAL A 54 -21.10 10.81 -22.11
C VAL A 54 -21.43 9.89 -23.29
N LYS A 55 -21.69 10.48 -24.47
CA LYS A 55 -21.93 9.74 -25.71
C LYS A 55 -20.64 9.22 -26.32
N ARG A 56 -19.65 10.11 -26.49
CA ARG A 56 -18.33 9.81 -27.05
C ARG A 56 -17.30 10.86 -26.63
N VAL A 57 -16.04 10.48 -26.67
CA VAL A 57 -14.90 11.38 -26.66
C VAL A 57 -14.09 11.07 -27.91
N THR A 58 -13.98 12.03 -28.82
CA THR A 58 -13.29 11.88 -30.10
C THR A 58 -11.95 12.62 -30.03
N TYR A 59 -10.87 11.95 -30.42
CA TYR A 59 -9.54 12.55 -30.48
C TYR A 59 -9.13 12.72 -31.93
N HIS A 60 -8.94 13.98 -32.36
CA HIS A 60 -8.46 14.35 -33.70
C HIS A 60 -6.93 14.47 -33.64
N LEU A 61 -6.24 13.35 -33.77
CA LEU A 61 -4.77 13.34 -33.81
C LEU A 61 -4.26 13.84 -35.16
N PRO A 62 -3.21 14.67 -35.21
CA PRO A 62 -2.58 15.05 -36.44
C PRO A 62 -2.04 13.80 -37.16
N THR A 63 -2.42 13.58 -38.39
CA THR A 63 -1.94 12.48 -39.23
C THR A 63 -0.47 12.71 -39.56
N THR A 64 0.42 12.07 -38.83
CA THR A 64 1.81 11.91 -39.24
C THR A 64 1.85 10.89 -40.38
N SER A 65 2.00 11.35 -41.61
CA SER A 65 2.32 10.48 -42.73
C SER A 65 3.76 9.97 -42.55
N ASN A 66 3.90 8.81 -41.91
CA ASN A 66 5.11 8.01 -42.04
C ASN A 66 4.72 6.52 -42.07
N ASN A 67 4.75 6.00 -43.29
CA ASN A 67 4.86 4.60 -43.59
C ASN A 67 6.12 4.03 -42.90
N SER A 68 5.98 3.29 -41.85
CA SER A 68 6.98 2.31 -41.41
C SER A 68 6.29 1.08 -40.90
N ASN A 69 6.11 0.12 -41.83
CA ASN A 69 5.94 -1.26 -41.49
C ASN A 69 7.20 -1.75 -40.73
N GLY A 70 7.14 -1.84 -39.41
CA GLY A 70 8.16 -2.40 -38.58
C GLY A 70 7.50 -3.27 -37.52
N LYS A 71 7.43 -4.58 -37.78
CA LYS A 71 7.11 -5.59 -36.77
C LYS A 71 8.16 -5.51 -35.64
N SER A 72 7.75 -5.13 -34.44
CA SER A 72 8.57 -5.27 -33.26
C SER A 72 8.58 -6.73 -32.82
N GLN A 73 9.70 -7.41 -33.03
CA GLN A 73 10.03 -8.64 -32.33
C GLN A 73 10.41 -8.30 -30.88
N ALA A 74 9.63 -8.79 -29.94
CA ALA A 74 9.97 -8.79 -28.52
C ALA A 74 11.11 -9.80 -28.30
N ALA A 75 12.29 -9.30 -27.94
CA ALA A 75 13.38 -10.12 -27.46
C ALA A 75 13.32 -10.26 -25.94
N SER A 76 13.25 -11.49 -25.51
CA SER A 76 13.38 -11.93 -24.12
C SER A 76 14.84 -11.83 -23.69
N ASP A 77 15.16 -10.97 -22.71
CA ASP A 77 16.34 -11.15 -21.85
C ASP A 77 16.20 -10.26 -20.61
N SER A 78 15.77 -10.85 -19.52
CA SER A 78 15.35 -10.13 -18.31
C SER A 78 16.40 -9.94 -17.20
N ALA A 79 17.65 -10.37 -17.39
CA ALA A 79 18.71 -10.22 -16.37
C ALA A 79 19.74 -9.11 -16.68
N GLY A 80 19.85 -8.65 -17.94
CA GLY A 80 20.72 -7.56 -18.35
C GLY A 80 20.11 -6.16 -18.24
N VAL A 81 18.81 -6.08 -18.00
CA VAL A 81 18.02 -4.84 -18.18
C VAL A 81 18.23 -3.85 -17.03
N ILE A 82 18.41 -4.29 -15.78
CA ILE A 82 18.50 -3.37 -14.63
C ILE A 82 19.86 -2.66 -14.60
N THR A 83 20.95 -3.36 -14.91
CA THR A 83 22.29 -2.75 -14.98
C THR A 83 22.48 -1.92 -16.26
N SER A 84 21.81 -2.30 -17.36
CA SER A 84 21.86 -1.55 -18.61
C SER A 84 20.99 -0.28 -18.56
N ILE A 85 19.90 -0.25 -17.80
CA ILE A 85 19.06 0.96 -17.61
C ILE A 85 19.81 1.99 -16.77
N ALA A 86 20.47 1.60 -15.67
CA ALA A 86 21.25 2.53 -14.87
C ALA A 86 22.43 3.11 -15.67
N ASN A 87 23.16 2.28 -16.42
CA ASN A 87 24.26 2.71 -17.27
C ASN A 87 23.78 3.47 -18.52
N ALA A 88 22.57 3.16 -19.04
CA ALA A 88 21.97 3.89 -20.14
C ALA A 88 21.45 5.27 -19.70
N VAL A 89 20.88 5.39 -18.51
CA VAL A 89 20.47 6.69 -17.94
C VAL A 89 21.70 7.56 -17.69
N GLU A 90 22.79 7.02 -17.16
CA GLU A 90 24.04 7.76 -16.95
C GLU A 90 24.75 8.13 -18.28
N ALA A 91 24.65 7.29 -19.30
CA ALA A 91 25.20 7.58 -20.63
C ALA A 91 24.32 8.57 -21.42
N ILE A 92 23.01 8.50 -21.26
CA ILE A 92 22.05 9.48 -21.81
C ILE A 92 22.26 10.82 -21.10
N ASP A 93 22.45 10.83 -19.78
CA ASP A 93 22.68 12.05 -19.00
C ASP A 93 23.98 12.75 -19.41
N ARG A 94 25.06 12.03 -19.66
CA ARG A 94 26.31 12.60 -20.20
C ARG A 94 26.20 13.12 -21.64
N ALA A 95 25.40 12.46 -22.48
CA ALA A 95 25.19 12.86 -23.87
C ALA A 95 24.16 13.97 -24.03
N VAL A 96 23.17 14.04 -23.14
CA VAL A 96 21.99 14.92 -23.21
C VAL A 96 22.18 16.21 -22.42
N ASN A 97 22.95 16.18 -21.30
CA ASN A 97 23.13 17.34 -20.41
C ASN A 97 24.51 18.01 -20.51
N GLY A 98 25.42 17.51 -21.35
CA GLY A 98 26.65 18.22 -21.68
C GLY A 98 26.34 19.43 -22.58
N GLY A 99 26.21 20.62 -21.98
CA GLY A 99 26.00 21.87 -22.71
C GLY A 99 27.19 22.21 -23.63
N ILE A 100 27.31 21.51 -24.73
CA ILE A 100 28.29 21.77 -25.76
C ILE A 100 27.65 22.72 -26.79
N LYS A 101 28.15 23.92 -26.86
CA LYS A 101 27.86 24.82 -27.97
C LYS A 101 28.16 24.08 -29.27
N GLY A 102 27.13 23.78 -30.07
CA GLY A 102 27.30 23.17 -31.40
C GLY A 102 26.51 21.85 -31.63
N GLN A 103 25.68 21.40 -30.73
CA GLN A 103 24.78 20.26 -30.99
C GLN A 103 23.68 20.67 -32.00
N ALA A 104 23.45 19.84 -33.04
CA ALA A 104 22.34 19.97 -33.94
C ALA A 104 21.00 19.95 -33.20
N SER A 105 20.03 20.78 -33.63
CA SER A 105 18.69 20.75 -33.06
C SER A 105 18.01 19.38 -33.29
N ILE A 106 17.07 18.98 -32.43
CA ILE A 106 16.29 17.74 -32.65
C ILE A 106 15.56 17.82 -34.00
N SER A 107 15.05 18.98 -34.36
CA SER A 107 14.40 19.24 -35.66
C SER A 107 15.34 18.99 -36.86
N GLU A 108 16.62 19.26 -36.72
CA GLU A 108 17.63 18.95 -37.76
C GLU A 108 17.98 17.48 -37.79
N LEU A 109 18.05 16.83 -36.60
CA LEU A 109 18.33 15.41 -36.50
C LEU A 109 17.22 14.56 -37.12
N GLU A 110 15.95 14.97 -36.99
CA GLU A 110 14.80 14.27 -37.58
C GLU A 110 14.81 14.32 -39.14
N LYS A 111 15.43 15.33 -39.73
CA LYS A 111 15.55 15.46 -41.16
C LYS A 111 16.68 14.65 -41.78
N ARG A 112 17.61 14.15 -40.94
CA ARG A 112 18.77 13.32 -41.37
C ARG A 112 18.37 11.87 -41.54
N ASP A 113 19.00 11.17 -42.48
CA ASP A 113 18.82 9.72 -42.58
C ASP A 113 19.29 9.04 -41.27
N ARG A 114 18.46 8.17 -40.75
CA ARG A 114 18.70 7.45 -39.49
C ARG A 114 20.01 6.66 -39.48
N LYS A 115 20.51 6.28 -40.68
CA LYS A 115 21.80 5.60 -40.86
C LYS A 115 23.01 6.51 -40.62
N THR A 116 22.87 7.81 -40.86
CA THR A 116 23.93 8.81 -40.71
C THR A 116 24.04 9.37 -39.28
N LEU A 117 23.05 9.07 -38.41
CA LEU A 117 23.02 9.54 -37.05
C LEU A 117 23.98 8.73 -36.17
N THR A 118 24.61 9.43 -35.22
CA THR A 118 25.41 8.79 -34.17
C THR A 118 24.55 7.92 -33.23
N PRO A 119 25.11 6.94 -32.52
CA PRO A 119 24.34 6.13 -31.56
C PRO A 119 23.64 6.95 -30.48
N ALA A 120 24.22 8.08 -30.04
CA ALA A 120 23.62 8.99 -29.06
C ALA A 120 22.41 9.74 -29.64
N GLU A 121 22.52 10.23 -30.88
CA GLU A 121 21.42 10.91 -31.57
C GLU A 121 20.24 9.98 -31.85
N ARG A 122 20.50 8.72 -32.21
CA ARG A 122 19.45 7.70 -32.37
C ARG A 122 18.73 7.45 -31.05
N LYS A 123 19.46 7.27 -29.95
CA LYS A 123 18.88 7.10 -28.61
C LYS A 123 18.01 8.30 -28.19
N LEU A 124 18.43 9.52 -28.53
CA LEU A 124 17.64 10.72 -28.25
C LEU A 124 16.31 10.71 -29.01
N LEU A 125 16.31 10.32 -30.28
CA LEU A 125 15.07 10.22 -31.07
C LEU A 125 14.16 9.07 -30.60
N ASP A 126 14.74 7.94 -30.20
CA ASP A 126 14.00 6.82 -29.64
C ASP A 126 13.36 7.22 -28.28
N PHE A 127 14.11 7.89 -27.39
CA PHE A 127 13.62 8.46 -26.15
C PHE A 127 12.47 9.45 -26.37
N LYS A 128 12.61 10.36 -27.36
CA LYS A 128 11.54 11.29 -27.73
C LYS A 128 10.26 10.57 -28.14
N ALA A 129 10.36 9.50 -28.93
CA ALA A 129 9.20 8.72 -29.38
C ALA A 129 8.51 8.03 -28.21
N GLU A 130 9.29 7.40 -27.31
CA GLU A 130 8.77 6.77 -26.10
C GLU A 130 8.05 7.77 -25.19
N GLN A 131 8.65 8.94 -24.99
CA GLN A 131 8.04 10.01 -24.17
C GLN A 131 6.77 10.58 -24.80
N ALA A 132 6.65 10.58 -26.14
CA ALA A 132 5.43 11.01 -26.82
C ALA A 132 4.25 10.06 -26.54
N ASP A 133 4.49 8.75 -26.61
CA ASP A 133 3.47 7.73 -26.35
C ASP A 133 3.03 7.73 -24.88
N GLU A 134 3.99 7.84 -23.95
CA GLU A 134 3.68 7.97 -22.52
C GLU A 134 2.87 9.23 -22.20
N ASN A 135 3.25 10.38 -22.79
CA ASN A 135 2.56 11.65 -22.62
C ASN A 135 1.13 11.57 -23.16
N LEU A 136 0.93 11.00 -24.35
CA LEU A 136 -0.40 10.87 -24.96
C LEU A 136 -1.30 9.96 -24.11
N SER A 137 -0.76 8.87 -23.56
CA SER A 137 -1.45 7.97 -22.65
C SER A 137 -1.87 8.70 -21.38
N ALA A 138 -0.95 9.42 -20.73
CA ALA A 138 -1.22 10.19 -19.52
C ALA A 138 -2.31 11.27 -19.73
N VAL A 139 -2.22 12.00 -20.84
CA VAL A 139 -3.20 13.03 -21.20
C VAL A 139 -4.59 12.46 -21.41
N ARG A 140 -4.71 11.33 -22.13
CA ARG A 140 -6.00 10.66 -22.33
C ARG A 140 -6.64 10.23 -21.02
N SER A 141 -5.87 9.63 -20.14
CA SER A 141 -6.35 9.21 -18.84
C SER A 141 -6.87 10.39 -18.01
N GLU A 142 -6.14 11.51 -18.00
CA GLU A 142 -6.56 12.71 -17.26
C GLU A 142 -7.76 13.40 -17.89
N LEU A 143 -7.83 13.49 -19.22
CA LEU A 143 -8.99 14.02 -19.93
C LEU A 143 -10.24 13.16 -19.71
N ASP A 144 -10.10 11.82 -19.75
CA ASP A 144 -11.22 10.92 -19.47
C ASP A 144 -11.73 11.12 -18.02
N ALA A 145 -10.86 11.40 -17.06
CA ALA A 145 -11.24 11.74 -15.69
C ALA A 145 -11.97 13.11 -15.62
N VAL A 146 -11.51 14.12 -16.37
CA VAL A 146 -12.17 15.44 -16.45
C VAL A 146 -13.58 15.33 -17.06
N PHE A 147 -13.76 14.49 -18.09
CA PHE A 147 -15.06 14.29 -18.74
C PHE A 147 -15.99 13.34 -17.98
N ALA A 148 -15.44 12.53 -17.09
CA ALA A 148 -16.22 11.58 -16.31
C ALA A 148 -17.18 12.31 -15.37
N PHE A 149 -18.48 12.12 -15.59
CA PHE A 149 -19.53 12.52 -14.66
C PHE A 149 -20.64 11.45 -14.70
N PRO A 150 -20.94 10.80 -13.58
CA PRO A 150 -21.95 9.75 -13.55
C PRO A 150 -23.35 10.34 -13.68
N PRO A 151 -24.22 9.84 -14.62
CA PRO A 151 -25.63 10.19 -14.68
C PRO A 151 -26.41 9.49 -13.57
N ASN A 152 -27.64 9.91 -13.32
CA ASN A 152 -28.53 9.17 -12.44
C ASN A 152 -28.64 7.70 -12.86
N GLY A 153 -28.55 6.79 -11.89
CA GLY A 153 -28.55 5.36 -12.11
C GLY A 153 -27.31 4.85 -12.87
N ALA A 154 -26.18 5.55 -12.74
CA ALA A 154 -24.90 5.14 -13.31
C ALA A 154 -24.52 3.72 -12.85
N LEU A 155 -24.21 2.86 -13.80
CA LEU A 155 -23.79 1.50 -13.48
C LEU A 155 -22.34 1.53 -12.96
N PHE A 156 -22.15 1.19 -11.67
CA PHE A 156 -20.85 1.23 -10.98
C PHE A 156 -20.10 2.57 -11.14
N GLY A 157 -20.85 3.70 -11.10
CA GLY A 157 -20.27 5.04 -11.25
C GLY A 157 -19.82 5.39 -12.69
N SER A 158 -20.21 4.62 -13.70
CA SER A 158 -19.82 4.87 -15.09
C SER A 158 -20.45 6.14 -15.63
N SER A 159 -19.64 6.96 -16.31
CA SER A 159 -20.14 8.14 -17.06
C SER A 159 -20.82 7.77 -18.39
N LYS A 160 -20.64 6.52 -18.87
CA LYS A 160 -21.16 6.07 -20.19
C LYS A 160 -22.39 5.14 -20.06
N TYR A 161 -22.43 4.34 -19.00
CA TYR A 161 -23.44 3.29 -18.80
C TYR A 161 -24.32 3.61 -17.61
N SER A 162 -25.64 3.56 -17.80
CA SER A 162 -26.64 3.70 -16.75
C SER A 162 -27.70 2.62 -16.86
N THR A 163 -28.30 2.26 -15.75
CA THR A 163 -29.43 1.33 -15.71
C THR A 163 -30.66 1.94 -16.40
N PRO A 164 -31.48 1.12 -17.11
CA PRO A 164 -32.73 1.59 -17.67
C PRO A 164 -33.69 2.12 -16.59
N TRP A 165 -33.74 1.43 -15.46
CA TRP A 165 -34.47 1.80 -14.27
C TRP A 165 -33.58 2.54 -13.28
N LYS A 166 -34.04 3.70 -12.80
CA LYS A 166 -33.31 4.63 -11.93
C LYS A 166 -34.06 4.80 -10.60
N PRO A 167 -33.89 3.88 -9.65
CA PRO A 167 -34.73 3.87 -8.44
C PRO A 167 -34.59 5.15 -7.61
N ALA A 168 -33.37 5.67 -7.46
CA ALA A 168 -33.12 6.87 -6.68
C ALA A 168 -33.76 8.13 -7.29
N LEU A 169 -33.68 8.29 -8.61
CA LEU A 169 -34.37 9.37 -9.33
C LEU A 169 -35.90 9.20 -9.30
N TRP A 170 -36.37 7.94 -9.44
CA TRP A 170 -37.80 7.65 -9.30
C TRP A 170 -38.28 8.02 -7.90
N THR A 171 -37.57 7.68 -6.85
CA THR A 171 -37.89 8.07 -5.47
C THR A 171 -37.92 9.59 -5.32
N TYR A 172 -36.98 10.31 -5.94
CA TYR A 172 -37.01 11.77 -5.96
C TYR A 172 -38.27 12.30 -6.59
N ASN A 173 -38.60 11.91 -7.83
CA ASN A 173 -39.76 12.40 -8.58
C ASN A 173 -41.11 12.09 -7.88
N THR A 174 -41.14 10.92 -7.19
CA THR A 174 -42.40 10.47 -6.52
C THR A 174 -42.62 11.16 -5.17
N PHE A 175 -41.56 11.40 -4.40
CA PHE A 175 -41.66 11.80 -3.00
C PHE A 175 -41.16 13.22 -2.70
N VAL A 176 -40.69 13.99 -3.68
CA VAL A 176 -40.19 15.36 -3.47
C VAL A 176 -41.25 16.27 -2.83
N ASP A 177 -42.53 16.12 -3.20
CA ASP A 177 -43.63 16.89 -2.69
C ASP A 177 -44.40 16.16 -1.58
N SER A 178 -43.92 15.04 -1.06
CA SER A 178 -44.62 14.21 -0.09
C SER A 178 -44.72 14.89 1.28
N LYS A 179 -45.97 14.99 1.78
CA LYS A 179 -46.26 15.49 3.14
C LYS A 179 -46.23 14.39 4.20
N ASN A 180 -46.29 13.12 3.79
CA ASN A 180 -46.34 11.95 4.68
C ASN A 180 -44.98 11.63 5.31
N VAL A 181 -44.94 11.15 6.56
CA VAL A 181 -43.73 10.78 7.31
C VAL A 181 -42.92 9.69 6.56
N ILE A 182 -43.62 8.67 6.03
CA ILE A 182 -43.02 7.57 5.28
C ILE A 182 -42.41 8.10 3.97
N GLY A 183 -43.13 8.96 3.22
CA GLY A 183 -42.62 9.54 1.98
C GLY A 183 -41.42 10.45 2.23
N LYS A 184 -41.41 11.26 3.29
CA LYS A 184 -40.26 12.07 3.69
C LYS A 184 -39.06 11.21 4.09
N TRP A 185 -39.27 10.10 4.77
CA TRP A 185 -38.24 9.17 5.14
C TRP A 185 -37.62 8.49 3.89
N LEU A 186 -38.48 8.00 2.98
CA LEU A 186 -38.04 7.41 1.71
C LEU A 186 -37.25 8.43 0.88
N PHE A 187 -37.74 9.66 0.78
CA PHE A 187 -37.04 10.74 0.10
C PHE A 187 -35.65 11.00 0.70
N LYS A 188 -35.58 11.16 2.03
CA LYS A 188 -34.30 11.43 2.71
C LYS A 188 -33.32 10.27 2.60
N ALA A 189 -33.81 9.02 2.58
CA ALA A 189 -32.96 7.84 2.60
C ALA A 189 -32.49 7.41 1.20
N PHE A 190 -33.29 7.61 0.14
CA PHE A 190 -33.08 6.98 -1.16
C PHE A 190 -33.23 7.92 -2.36
N ALA A 191 -33.64 9.17 -2.19
CA ALA A 191 -33.85 10.07 -3.31
C ALA A 191 -32.54 10.69 -3.79
N GLU A 192 -32.33 10.71 -5.11
CA GLU A 192 -31.24 11.40 -5.78
C GLU A 192 -31.82 12.40 -6.78
N PRO A 193 -31.45 13.70 -6.70
CA PRO A 193 -31.98 14.71 -7.60
C PRO A 193 -31.58 14.43 -9.05
N PRO A 194 -32.33 14.94 -10.04
CA PRO A 194 -31.96 14.80 -11.44
C PRO A 194 -30.64 15.50 -11.73
N VAL A 195 -29.74 14.80 -12.39
CA VAL A 195 -28.48 15.38 -12.89
C VAL A 195 -28.79 16.13 -14.18
N LEU A 196 -28.65 17.45 -14.15
CA LEU A 196 -28.94 18.32 -15.25
C LEU A 196 -27.69 18.59 -16.10
N ILE A 197 -27.85 18.93 -17.38
CA ILE A 197 -26.72 19.35 -18.26
C ILE A 197 -26.04 20.57 -17.66
N SER A 198 -26.78 21.53 -17.11
CA SER A 198 -26.22 22.71 -16.44
C SER A 198 -25.35 22.35 -15.25
N SER A 199 -25.75 21.35 -14.42
CA SER A 199 -24.97 20.90 -13.26
C SER A 199 -23.68 20.16 -13.63
N VAL A 200 -23.64 19.54 -14.82
CA VAL A 200 -22.40 18.93 -15.36
C VAL A 200 -21.39 20.00 -15.76
N ALA A 201 -21.84 21.22 -16.06
CA ALA A 201 -21.05 22.38 -16.48
C ALA A 201 -20.05 22.06 -17.61
N PRO A 202 -20.53 21.66 -18.81
CA PRO A 202 -19.65 21.21 -19.91
C PRO A 202 -18.66 22.28 -20.36
N GLN A 203 -19.03 23.56 -20.33
CA GLN A 203 -18.13 24.68 -20.63
C GLN A 203 -16.92 24.75 -19.67
N MET A 204 -17.15 24.52 -18.37
CA MET A 204 -16.05 24.51 -17.40
C MET A 204 -15.14 23.30 -17.65
N ARG A 205 -15.72 22.13 -17.95
CA ARG A 205 -14.97 20.91 -18.25
C ARG A 205 -14.11 21.04 -19.47
N THR A 206 -14.60 21.64 -20.57
CA THR A 206 -13.80 21.89 -21.75
C THR A 206 -12.66 22.89 -21.49
N LYS A 207 -12.88 23.92 -20.65
CA LYS A 207 -11.80 24.83 -20.23
C LYS A 207 -10.73 24.09 -19.41
N VAL A 208 -11.13 23.24 -18.46
CA VAL A 208 -10.19 22.43 -17.68
C VAL A 208 -9.45 21.45 -18.58
N ALA A 209 -10.15 20.76 -19.48
CA ALA A 209 -9.56 19.84 -20.44
C ALA A 209 -8.56 20.53 -21.38
N THR A 210 -8.87 21.73 -21.87
CA THR A 210 -7.93 22.55 -22.67
C THR A 210 -6.70 22.92 -21.84
N SER A 211 -6.88 23.34 -20.59
CA SER A 211 -5.76 23.61 -19.68
C SER A 211 -4.90 22.37 -19.43
N THR A 212 -5.53 21.19 -19.32
CA THR A 212 -4.83 19.91 -19.20
C THR A 212 -3.97 19.65 -20.43
N LEU A 213 -4.50 19.82 -21.65
CA LEU A 213 -3.70 19.71 -22.88
C LEU A 213 -2.47 20.62 -22.86
N HIS A 214 -2.66 21.91 -22.48
CA HIS A 214 -1.55 22.86 -22.38
C HIS A 214 -0.51 22.45 -21.33
N ASN A 215 -0.95 21.92 -20.19
CA ASN A 215 -0.04 21.44 -19.14
C ASN A 215 0.85 20.28 -19.58
N TYR A 216 0.41 19.50 -20.57
CA TYR A 216 1.12 18.36 -21.13
C TYR A 216 1.89 18.68 -22.42
N GLY A 217 1.98 19.97 -22.80
CA GLY A 217 2.78 20.42 -23.94
C GLY A 217 2.03 20.54 -25.26
N TYR A 218 0.72 20.33 -25.29
CA TYR A 218 -0.12 20.57 -26.44
C TYR A 218 -0.61 22.04 -26.42
N LEU A 219 0.32 22.99 -26.62
CA LEU A 219 0.09 24.43 -26.40
C LEU A 219 -1.01 25.04 -27.29
N ARG A 220 -1.34 24.39 -28.39
CA ARG A 220 -2.40 24.79 -29.33
C ARG A 220 -3.63 23.89 -29.25
N GLY A 221 -3.70 23.02 -28.25
CA GLY A 221 -4.80 22.09 -28.00
C GLY A 221 -6.10 22.82 -27.71
N LYS A 222 -7.20 22.28 -28.25
CA LYS A 222 -8.57 22.77 -28.03
C LYS A 222 -9.49 21.60 -27.72
N VAL A 223 -10.52 21.89 -26.93
CA VAL A 223 -11.57 20.92 -26.58
C VAL A 223 -12.91 21.61 -26.76
N ASP A 224 -13.76 21.01 -27.56
CA ASP A 224 -15.13 21.45 -27.79
C ASP A 224 -16.12 20.40 -27.28
N TYR A 225 -17.38 20.77 -27.11
CA TYR A 225 -18.45 19.86 -26.72
C TYR A 225 -19.72 20.10 -27.51
N ASP A 226 -20.48 19.01 -27.70
CA ASP A 226 -21.82 19.04 -28.28
C ASP A 226 -22.85 18.40 -27.34
N ILE A 227 -24.03 19.01 -27.27
CA ILE A 227 -25.17 18.43 -26.55
C ILE A 227 -25.98 17.62 -27.56
N VAL A 228 -25.93 16.29 -27.38
CA VAL A 228 -26.63 15.37 -28.27
C VAL A 228 -27.91 14.91 -27.62
N THR A 229 -29.02 15.48 -28.12
CA THR A 229 -30.38 15.15 -27.66
C THR A 229 -30.75 13.72 -28.04
N SER A 230 -31.41 13.01 -27.16
CA SER A 230 -31.94 11.66 -27.38
C SER A 230 -33.29 11.73 -28.13
N SER A 231 -33.90 10.58 -28.41
CA SER A 231 -35.29 10.51 -28.93
C SER A 231 -36.31 11.27 -28.04
N ASN A 232 -36.06 11.41 -26.77
CA ASN A 232 -36.80 12.30 -25.88
C ASN A 232 -36.03 13.63 -25.78
N PRO A 233 -36.62 14.78 -26.17
CA PRO A 233 -35.94 16.07 -26.17
C PRO A 233 -35.51 16.57 -24.79
N LEU A 234 -36.13 16.05 -23.70
CA LEU A 234 -35.76 16.35 -22.33
C LEU A 234 -34.55 15.55 -21.82
N LYS A 235 -33.96 14.68 -22.66
CA LYS A 235 -32.79 13.85 -22.31
C LYS A 235 -31.65 14.12 -23.28
N ALA A 236 -30.49 14.41 -22.76
CA ALA A 236 -29.31 14.65 -23.57
C ALA A 236 -28.06 13.92 -23.07
N LYS A 237 -27.12 13.70 -23.97
CA LYS A 237 -25.76 13.22 -23.71
C LYS A 237 -24.78 14.27 -24.15
N LEU A 238 -23.58 14.24 -23.54
CA LEU A 238 -22.49 15.09 -23.96
C LEU A 238 -21.53 14.32 -24.88
N ALA A 239 -21.12 14.96 -25.96
CA ALA A 239 -20.02 14.51 -26.81
C ALA A 239 -18.88 15.52 -26.67
N TYR A 240 -17.64 15.04 -26.56
CA TYR A 240 -16.45 15.88 -26.48
C TYR A 240 -15.55 15.61 -27.68
N ASP A 241 -15.08 16.66 -28.31
CA ASP A 241 -14.16 16.62 -29.44
C ASP A 241 -12.84 17.27 -29.01
N VAL A 242 -11.80 16.45 -28.92
CA VAL A 242 -10.45 16.86 -28.49
C VAL A 242 -9.53 16.97 -29.69
N THR A 243 -8.98 18.17 -29.91
CA THR A 243 -7.98 18.44 -30.92
C THR A 243 -6.67 18.84 -30.26
N PRO A 244 -5.76 17.87 -29.92
CA PRO A 244 -4.54 18.17 -29.20
C PRO A 244 -3.60 19.12 -29.95
N GLY A 245 -3.54 19.02 -31.27
CA GLY A 245 -2.58 19.75 -32.09
C GLY A 245 -1.16 19.21 -31.97
N LEU A 246 -0.17 20.07 -32.15
CA LEU A 246 1.25 19.69 -32.10
C LEU A 246 1.75 19.61 -30.67
N LEU A 247 2.45 18.52 -30.34
CA LEU A 247 3.18 18.37 -29.08
C LEU A 247 4.51 19.12 -29.16
N PHE A 248 4.80 19.95 -28.18
CA PHE A 248 6.06 20.66 -28.05
C PHE A 248 7.07 19.91 -27.20
N TYR A 249 8.33 19.89 -27.64
CA TYR A 249 9.44 19.18 -26.98
C TYR A 249 10.55 20.14 -26.56
N LEU A 250 11.26 19.84 -25.48
CA LEU A 250 12.45 20.57 -25.06
C LEU A 250 13.63 20.26 -26.02
N ASP A 251 14.19 21.28 -26.69
CA ASP A 251 15.38 21.14 -27.55
C ASP A 251 16.65 21.55 -26.80
N SER A 252 16.65 22.70 -26.13
CA SER A 252 17.76 23.10 -25.26
C SER A 252 17.31 23.49 -23.88
N ILE A 253 18.17 23.26 -22.88
CA ILE A 253 17.90 23.59 -21.47
C ILE A 253 19.15 24.25 -20.90
N GLU A 254 19.04 25.56 -20.61
CA GLU A 254 20.15 26.35 -20.10
C GLU A 254 19.81 26.89 -18.69
N TYR A 255 20.75 26.70 -17.75
CA TYR A 255 20.71 27.32 -16.43
C TYR A 255 21.58 28.57 -16.45
N ARG A 256 21.01 29.74 -16.21
CA ARG A 256 21.72 31.02 -16.28
C ARG A 256 21.39 31.94 -15.11
N GLN A 257 22.31 32.88 -14.85
CA GLN A 257 22.13 33.97 -13.87
C GLN A 257 21.94 33.52 -12.40
N PHE A 258 22.35 32.30 -12.08
CA PHE A 258 22.42 31.86 -10.70
C PHE A 258 23.69 32.43 -10.02
N ASP A 259 23.64 32.59 -8.70
CA ASP A 259 24.82 32.93 -7.93
C ASP A 259 25.86 31.78 -8.02
N PRO A 260 27.17 32.06 -7.92
CA PRO A 260 28.22 31.04 -8.15
C PRO A 260 28.04 29.76 -7.32
N VAL A 261 27.56 29.90 -6.08
CA VAL A 261 27.28 28.76 -5.19
C VAL A 261 26.09 27.94 -5.72
N ALA A 262 25.00 28.59 -6.08
CA ALA A 262 23.82 27.96 -6.63
C ALA A 262 24.13 27.27 -7.97
N ASP A 263 24.92 27.93 -8.82
CA ASP A 263 25.35 27.37 -10.12
C ASP A 263 26.17 26.08 -9.93
N SER A 264 27.14 26.09 -9.00
CA SER A 264 27.91 24.90 -8.63
C SER A 264 27.03 23.76 -8.10
N LEU A 265 26.02 24.06 -7.27
CA LEU A 265 25.07 23.05 -6.74
C LEU A 265 24.21 22.45 -7.85
N LEU A 266 23.70 23.30 -8.74
CA LEU A 266 22.88 22.88 -9.88
C LEU A 266 23.70 22.03 -10.86
N ALA A 267 24.94 22.42 -11.16
CA ALA A 267 25.84 21.65 -12.03
C ALA A 267 26.12 20.25 -11.46
N ARG A 268 26.42 20.14 -10.17
CA ARG A 268 26.68 18.84 -9.49
C ARG A 268 25.45 17.94 -9.41
N THR A 269 24.26 18.50 -9.42
CA THR A 269 22.99 17.76 -9.30
C THR A 269 22.20 17.72 -10.62
N ARG A 270 22.83 18.10 -11.73
CA ARG A 270 22.16 18.17 -13.04
C ARG A 270 21.57 16.81 -13.47
N HIS A 271 22.24 15.71 -13.14
CA HIS A 271 21.74 14.36 -13.39
C HIS A 271 20.41 14.00 -12.68
N LYS A 272 20.01 14.82 -11.69
CA LYS A 272 18.73 14.70 -10.97
C LYS A 272 17.65 15.65 -11.53
N SER A 273 17.97 16.44 -12.58
CA SER A 273 16.98 17.31 -13.21
C SER A 273 15.83 16.49 -13.78
N LEU A 274 14.62 17.04 -13.70
CA LEU A 274 13.42 16.46 -14.31
C LEU A 274 13.25 16.91 -15.77
N LEU A 275 14.06 17.87 -16.21
CA LEU A 275 14.03 18.43 -17.55
C LEU A 275 15.11 17.75 -18.39
N HIS A 276 14.68 17.05 -19.44
CA HIS A 276 15.57 16.35 -20.37
C HIS A 276 15.32 16.82 -21.79
N ARG A 277 16.37 16.88 -22.60
CA ARG A 277 16.25 17.16 -24.02
C ARG A 277 15.44 16.06 -24.71
N GLY A 278 14.46 16.43 -25.54
CA GLY A 278 13.54 15.49 -26.18
C GLY A 278 12.30 15.11 -25.34
N SER A 279 12.22 15.54 -24.08
CA SER A 279 11.00 15.40 -23.29
C SER A 279 9.91 16.35 -23.78
N PRO A 280 8.62 15.99 -23.64
CA PRO A 280 7.52 16.93 -23.83
C PRO A 280 7.64 18.16 -22.92
N PHE A 281 7.25 19.34 -23.44
CA PHE A 281 7.19 20.56 -22.64
C PHE A 281 6.02 20.48 -21.66
N SER A 282 6.29 19.98 -20.46
CA SER A 282 5.27 19.72 -19.44
C SER A 282 5.35 20.73 -18.30
N ARG A 283 4.23 21.42 -18.02
CA ARG A 283 4.12 22.34 -16.88
C ARG A 283 4.34 21.62 -15.55
N THR A 284 3.91 20.38 -15.45
CA THR A 284 4.13 19.56 -14.25
C THR A 284 5.61 19.27 -14.03
N GLN A 285 6.37 18.96 -15.10
CA GLN A 285 7.82 18.77 -14.99
C GLN A 285 8.54 20.08 -14.64
N LEU A 286 8.12 21.20 -15.21
CA LEU A 286 8.66 22.53 -14.86
C LEU A 286 8.45 22.84 -13.37
N ALA A 287 7.22 22.63 -12.86
CA ALA A 287 6.92 22.82 -11.45
C ALA A 287 7.72 21.84 -10.55
N GLY A 288 7.87 20.60 -10.99
CA GLY A 288 8.72 19.61 -10.32
C GLY A 288 10.17 20.05 -10.23
N GLU A 289 10.72 20.60 -11.31
CA GLU A 289 12.09 21.13 -11.33
C GLU A 289 12.25 22.34 -10.41
N GLN A 290 11.26 23.25 -10.36
CA GLN A 290 11.25 24.34 -9.37
C GLN A 290 11.32 23.81 -7.94
N MET A 291 10.51 22.79 -7.59
CA MET A 291 10.53 22.16 -6.27
C MET A 291 11.84 21.43 -5.99
N ARG A 292 12.46 20.82 -7.02
CA ARG A 292 13.79 20.21 -6.88
C ARG A 292 14.85 21.26 -6.56
N ILE A 293 14.86 22.39 -7.28
CA ILE A 293 15.78 23.50 -7.06
C ILE A 293 15.53 24.13 -5.68
N GLU A 294 14.27 24.39 -5.30
CA GLU A 294 13.91 24.83 -3.96
C GLU A 294 14.48 23.90 -2.89
N SER A 295 14.23 22.61 -3.01
CA SER A 295 14.72 21.61 -2.05
C SER A 295 16.25 21.60 -1.98
N LEU A 296 16.94 21.67 -3.12
CA LEU A 296 18.40 21.75 -3.18
C LEU A 296 18.93 23.01 -2.47
N MET A 297 18.36 24.16 -2.76
CA MET A 297 18.77 25.44 -2.17
C MET A 297 18.47 25.47 -0.68
N ARG A 298 17.27 25.08 -0.26
CA ARG A 298 16.87 25.04 1.16
C ARG A 298 17.69 24.04 1.98
N ASN A 299 18.14 22.95 1.39
CA ASN A 299 19.05 22.00 2.05
C ASN A 299 20.47 22.54 2.23
N ASN A 300 20.79 23.67 1.59
CA ASN A 300 22.10 24.32 1.66
C ASN A 300 22.08 25.72 2.30
N GLY A 301 21.04 25.99 3.11
CA GLY A 301 20.95 27.18 3.91
C GLY A 301 19.96 28.25 3.44
N TYR A 302 19.46 28.18 2.21
CA TYR A 302 18.61 29.23 1.63
C TYR A 302 17.16 29.08 2.09
N TYR A 303 16.88 29.37 3.37
CA TYR A 303 15.58 29.16 4.01
C TYR A 303 14.40 29.79 3.25
N PHE A 304 14.55 31.05 2.83
CA PHE A 304 13.50 31.81 2.13
C PHE A 304 13.41 31.51 0.63
N TYR A 305 14.23 30.57 0.12
CA TYR A 305 14.13 30.17 -1.28
C TYR A 305 12.90 29.28 -1.48
N THR A 306 11.97 29.73 -2.32
CA THR A 306 10.72 29.02 -2.65
C THR A 306 10.66 28.70 -4.13
N ALA A 307 9.75 27.81 -4.55
CA ALA A 307 9.61 27.42 -5.94
C ALA A 307 9.49 28.62 -6.92
N PRO A 308 8.68 29.67 -6.65
CA PRO A 308 8.60 30.86 -7.52
C PRO A 308 9.88 31.69 -7.59
N THR A 309 10.86 31.42 -6.71
CA THR A 309 12.18 32.08 -6.80
C THR A 309 12.95 31.64 -8.06
N THR A 310 12.59 30.48 -8.64
CA THR A 310 13.07 30.04 -9.95
C THR A 310 12.01 30.30 -11.01
N THR A 311 12.41 30.89 -12.16
CA THR A 311 11.53 31.18 -13.28
C THR A 311 12.05 30.53 -14.57
N PHE A 312 11.15 30.36 -15.53
CA PHE A 312 11.45 29.81 -16.84
C PHE A 312 11.17 30.84 -17.93
N GLN A 313 12.06 30.91 -18.90
CA GLN A 313 11.83 31.59 -20.14
C GLN A 313 11.86 30.54 -21.27
N ALA A 314 10.77 30.44 -22.03
CA ALA A 314 10.61 29.50 -23.12
C ALA A 314 10.57 30.25 -24.47
N ASP A 315 11.45 29.88 -25.41
CA ASP A 315 11.43 30.35 -26.77
C ASP A 315 10.91 29.25 -27.69
N THR A 316 9.79 29.50 -28.34
CA THR A 316 9.12 28.58 -29.27
C THR A 316 9.23 29.03 -30.73
N THR A 317 10.02 30.08 -31.00
CA THR A 317 10.06 30.75 -32.33
C THR A 317 11.09 30.14 -33.27
N ARG A 318 12.15 29.50 -32.73
CA ARG A 318 13.28 29.00 -33.55
C ARG A 318 12.89 27.79 -34.38
N HIS A 319 12.22 26.82 -33.82
CA HIS A 319 11.82 25.59 -34.50
C HIS A 319 10.40 25.21 -34.13
N THR A 320 9.55 25.00 -35.11
CA THR A 320 8.16 24.61 -34.87
C THR A 320 8.07 23.27 -34.10
N GLY A 321 7.35 23.25 -33.00
CA GLY A 321 7.20 22.04 -32.13
C GLY A 321 8.33 21.86 -31.16
N TYR A 322 9.28 22.81 -31.03
CA TYR A 322 10.41 22.75 -30.11
C TYR A 322 10.49 23.99 -29.23
N VAL A 323 11.03 23.81 -28.03
CA VAL A 323 11.17 24.87 -27.01
C VAL A 323 12.62 24.94 -26.56
N ASP A 324 13.22 26.09 -26.65
CA ASP A 324 14.48 26.43 -25.99
C ASP A 324 14.15 27.01 -24.62
N LEU A 325 14.56 26.32 -23.56
CA LEU A 325 14.21 26.66 -22.19
C LEU A 325 15.40 27.26 -21.45
N ARG A 326 15.19 28.41 -20.85
CA ARG A 326 16.13 29.02 -19.92
C ARG A 326 15.56 28.97 -18.51
N VAL A 327 16.32 28.36 -17.59
CA VAL A 327 16.05 28.30 -16.17
C VAL A 327 16.87 29.37 -15.46
N GLN A 328 16.23 30.27 -14.78
CA GLN A 328 16.92 31.41 -14.12
C GLN A 328 16.21 31.79 -12.82
N PRO A 329 16.93 32.42 -11.89
CA PRO A 329 16.29 32.99 -10.71
C PRO A 329 15.42 34.19 -11.09
N ASN A 330 14.31 34.36 -10.34
CA ASN A 330 13.43 35.51 -10.52
C ASN A 330 14.22 36.82 -10.28
N PRO A 331 14.26 37.75 -11.23
CA PRO A 331 14.97 39.02 -11.08
C PRO A 331 14.49 39.83 -9.85
N ASN A 332 13.20 39.76 -9.55
CA ASN A 332 12.53 40.48 -8.45
C ASN A 332 12.54 39.72 -7.12
N ARG A 333 13.41 38.69 -6.97
CA ARG A 333 13.51 37.93 -5.73
C ARG A 333 13.99 38.79 -4.57
N ALA A 334 13.44 38.57 -3.38
CA ALA A 334 13.82 39.28 -2.16
C ALA A 334 15.30 39.04 -1.78
N ALA A 335 15.94 40.02 -1.14
CA ALA A 335 17.36 39.95 -0.77
C ALA A 335 17.67 38.77 0.20
N ASN A 336 16.75 38.44 1.10
CA ASN A 336 16.89 37.35 2.05
C ASN A 336 16.93 35.94 1.37
N THR A 337 16.48 35.80 0.12
CA THR A 337 16.56 34.56 -0.66
C THR A 337 17.95 34.32 -1.28
N ARG A 338 18.85 35.32 -1.23
CA ARG A 338 20.16 35.28 -1.91
C ARG A 338 21.29 34.79 -1.01
N ARG A 339 21.05 34.65 0.29
CA ARG A 339 22.07 34.28 1.28
C ARG A 339 21.69 33.03 2.07
N PRO A 340 22.68 32.25 2.53
CA PRO A 340 22.42 31.14 3.44
C PRO A 340 22.08 31.65 4.84
N TRP A 341 21.26 30.88 5.56
CA TRP A 341 20.85 31.11 6.94
C TRP A 341 21.41 30.01 7.82
N TYR A 342 21.76 30.37 9.07
CA TYR A 342 22.33 29.49 10.06
C TYR A 342 21.36 29.30 11.22
N MET A 343 21.40 28.12 11.85
CA MET A 343 20.54 27.81 12.98
C MET A 343 21.01 28.45 14.25
N GLY A 344 20.16 29.22 14.88
CA GLY A 344 20.37 29.85 16.17
C GLY A 344 19.86 29.03 17.35
N HIS A 345 19.18 29.69 18.28
CA HIS A 345 18.65 29.07 19.49
C HIS A 345 17.34 28.32 19.21
N THR A 346 17.08 27.29 20.02
CA THR A 346 15.82 26.55 19.93
C THR A 346 15.00 26.75 21.20
N TYR A 347 13.79 27.25 21.03
CA TYR A 347 12.78 27.40 22.06
C TYR A 347 11.73 26.31 21.93
N VAL A 348 11.39 25.68 23.04
CA VAL A 348 10.35 24.63 23.07
C VAL A 348 9.26 25.08 24.04
N VAL A 349 8.08 25.34 23.53
CA VAL A 349 6.90 25.74 24.29
C VAL A 349 5.96 24.55 24.36
N ILE A 350 5.73 24.06 25.58
CA ILE A 350 4.89 22.89 25.81
C ILE A 350 3.60 23.34 26.49
N HIS A 351 2.46 22.93 25.94
CA HIS A 351 1.14 23.20 26.50
C HIS A 351 0.46 21.88 26.88
N ASP A 352 -0.21 21.82 28.03
CA ASP A 352 -1.09 20.69 28.35
C ASP A 352 -2.41 20.77 27.59
N ASN A 353 -2.90 22.01 27.37
CA ASN A 353 -3.97 22.39 26.45
C ASN A 353 -3.70 23.79 25.91
N LEU A 354 -4.45 24.26 24.91
CA LEU A 354 -4.22 25.58 24.27
C LEU A 354 -4.29 26.77 25.22
N ASP A 355 -5.04 26.68 26.31
CA ASP A 355 -5.27 27.77 27.25
C ASP A 355 -4.41 27.67 28.52
N SER A 356 -3.53 26.68 28.63
CA SER A 356 -2.68 26.48 29.83
C SER A 356 -1.66 27.59 29.99
N PRO A 357 -1.62 28.34 31.14
CA PRO A 357 -0.64 29.36 31.36
C PRO A 357 0.77 28.76 31.51
N ILE A 358 1.73 29.34 30.83
CA ILE A 358 3.14 28.99 30.96
C ILE A 358 3.71 29.64 32.20
N THR A 359 4.14 28.85 33.17
CA THR A 359 4.66 29.30 34.47
C THR A 359 6.08 28.84 34.73
N GLY A 360 6.52 27.76 34.03
CA GLY A 360 7.86 27.20 34.20
C GLY A 360 8.78 27.52 33.04
N GLN A 361 10.05 27.78 33.35
CA GLN A 361 11.13 27.93 32.36
C GLN A 361 12.32 27.06 32.78
N LEU A 362 12.95 26.43 31.84
CA LEU A 362 14.15 25.64 32.04
C LEU A 362 15.11 25.80 30.85
N GLN A 363 16.34 26.22 31.13
CA GLN A 363 17.39 26.25 30.11
C GLN A 363 18.32 25.05 30.31
N ARG A 364 18.46 24.24 29.32
CA ARG A 364 19.29 23.04 29.40
C ARG A 364 19.78 22.58 27.98
N GLU A 365 21.08 22.26 27.90
CA GLU A 365 21.69 21.65 26.72
C GLU A 365 21.49 22.43 25.41
N GLY A 366 21.47 23.77 25.47
CA GLY A 366 21.29 24.64 24.30
C GLY A 366 19.83 24.86 23.88
N TYR A 367 18.88 24.44 24.70
CA TYR A 367 17.44 24.66 24.51
C TYR A 367 16.85 25.45 25.66
N THR A 368 15.86 26.27 25.39
CA THR A 368 15.02 26.91 26.39
C THR A 368 13.62 26.32 26.31
N TYR A 369 13.16 25.72 27.41
CA TYR A 369 11.85 25.11 27.56
C TYR A 369 10.93 26.01 28.32
N PHE A 370 9.72 26.22 27.85
CA PHE A 370 8.61 26.88 28.51
C PHE A 370 7.48 25.86 28.69
N PHE A 371 6.92 25.77 29.90
CA PHE A 371 5.92 24.72 30.17
C PHE A 371 4.98 25.14 31.31
N PRO A 372 3.79 24.54 31.43
CA PRO A 372 2.88 24.77 32.53
C PRO A 372 3.37 24.07 33.80
N GLY A 373 3.18 24.70 34.96
CA GLY A 373 3.50 24.10 36.25
C GLY A 373 4.99 24.09 36.63
N LYS A 374 5.34 23.32 37.67
CA LYS A 374 6.70 23.27 38.26
C LYS A 374 7.62 22.27 37.55
N ASN A 375 7.08 21.23 36.91
CA ASN A 375 7.85 20.15 36.31
C ASN A 375 7.65 20.10 34.83
N ILE A 376 8.75 19.96 34.07
CA ILE A 376 8.66 19.77 32.62
C ILE A 376 7.88 18.48 32.29
N PRO A 377 6.83 18.55 31.46
CA PRO A 377 5.99 17.38 31.11
C PRO A 377 6.72 16.29 30.32
N MET A 378 7.80 16.64 29.63
CA MET A 378 8.60 15.73 28.82
C MET A 378 10.10 15.91 29.08
N LYS A 379 10.85 14.81 29.11
CA LYS A 379 12.29 14.81 29.35
C LYS A 379 13.06 15.60 28.27
N SER A 380 13.97 16.48 28.66
CA SER A 380 14.80 17.30 27.75
C SER A 380 15.59 16.44 26.74
N GLY A 381 16.08 15.28 27.16
CA GLY A 381 16.79 14.36 26.29
C GLY A 381 15.95 13.80 25.12
N LEU A 382 14.61 13.86 25.19
CA LEU A 382 13.73 13.50 24.08
C LEU A 382 13.83 14.53 22.95
N TRP A 383 13.68 15.80 23.28
CA TRP A 383 13.75 16.92 22.34
C TRP A 383 15.09 16.95 21.62
N ARG A 384 16.20 16.82 22.35
CA ARG A 384 17.54 16.77 21.77
C ARG A 384 17.72 15.62 20.75
N ARG A 385 17.04 14.48 20.95
CA ARG A 385 17.10 13.36 20.00
C ARG A 385 16.23 13.57 18.79
N SER A 386 15.09 14.23 18.97
CA SER A 386 14.08 14.42 17.94
C SER A 386 14.32 15.66 17.08
N VAL A 387 14.99 16.69 17.62
CA VAL A 387 15.38 17.87 16.83
C VAL A 387 16.66 17.58 16.07
N ALA A 388 16.57 17.66 14.75
CA ALA A 388 17.67 17.34 13.86
C ALA A 388 18.64 18.52 13.65
N HIS A 389 18.21 19.74 13.90
CA HIS A 389 19.00 20.95 13.77
C HIS A 389 20.08 21.08 14.84
N ILE A 390 21.17 21.75 14.49
CA ILE A 390 22.28 22.03 15.37
C ILE A 390 22.60 23.50 15.28
N GLN A 391 22.74 24.12 16.43
CA GLN A 391 23.10 25.53 16.54
C GLN A 391 24.44 25.84 15.84
N GLY A 392 24.50 26.92 15.04
CA GLY A 392 25.66 27.34 14.27
C GLY A 392 25.81 26.62 12.91
N GLU A 393 25.03 25.56 12.60
CA GLU A 393 25.03 24.95 11.28
C GLU A 393 24.09 25.69 10.31
N ARG A 394 24.35 25.48 9.00
CA ARG A 394 23.42 25.96 7.97
C ARG A 394 22.06 25.30 8.14
N TYR A 395 21.00 26.07 7.97
CA TYR A 395 19.67 25.54 7.86
C TYR A 395 19.61 24.46 6.76
N ALA A 396 18.84 23.40 6.98
CA ALA A 396 18.55 22.41 5.98
C ALA A 396 17.08 21.94 6.05
N LEU A 397 16.41 21.93 4.91
CA LEU A 397 15.02 21.49 4.79
C LEU A 397 14.86 20.02 5.21
N SER A 398 15.86 19.16 4.92
CA SER A 398 15.88 17.77 5.37
C SER A 398 15.85 17.65 6.90
N ASP A 399 16.55 18.55 7.60
CA ASP A 399 16.57 18.57 9.07
C ASP A 399 15.23 19.07 9.65
N GLN A 400 14.61 20.06 9.01
CA GLN A 400 13.26 20.49 9.35
C GLN A 400 12.25 19.34 9.21
N LYS A 401 12.21 18.70 8.05
CA LYS A 401 11.34 17.54 7.79
C LYS A 401 11.61 16.40 8.77
N ALA A 402 12.89 16.07 8.98
CA ALA A 402 13.27 15.03 9.93
C ALA A 402 12.84 15.34 11.36
N THR A 403 12.98 16.60 11.81
CA THR A 403 12.51 17.05 13.11
C THR A 403 10.99 16.88 13.23
N GLN A 404 10.27 17.34 12.23
CA GLN A 404 8.82 17.24 12.17
C GLN A 404 8.35 15.77 12.19
N GLU A 405 8.91 14.94 11.33
CA GLU A 405 8.61 13.50 11.27
C GLU A 405 8.91 12.78 12.60
N GLN A 406 10.06 13.10 13.23
CA GLN A 406 10.43 12.49 14.50
C GLN A 406 9.52 12.91 15.66
N LEU A 407 9.13 14.17 15.71
CA LEU A 407 8.23 14.68 16.76
C LEU A 407 6.81 14.12 16.56
N TYR A 408 6.28 14.11 15.33
CA TYR A 408 4.98 13.48 15.05
C TYR A 408 4.98 11.97 15.33
N ALA A 409 6.08 11.27 15.04
CA ALA A 409 6.22 9.83 15.29
C ALA A 409 6.18 9.47 16.80
N LEU A 410 6.34 10.44 17.70
CA LEU A 410 6.17 10.23 19.14
C LEU A 410 4.70 9.92 19.52
N GLY A 411 3.73 10.45 18.74
CA GLY A 411 2.29 10.19 18.94
C GLY A 411 1.73 10.74 20.25
N VAL A 412 2.35 11.77 20.82
CA VAL A 412 1.96 12.34 22.12
C VAL A 412 1.43 13.79 22.01
N PHE A 413 1.49 14.35 20.80
CA PHE A 413 1.05 15.73 20.57
C PHE A 413 -0.29 15.75 19.84
N SER A 414 -1.21 16.59 20.32
CA SER A 414 -2.45 16.93 19.61
C SER A 414 -2.20 18.02 18.55
N SER A 415 -1.26 18.91 18.81
CA SER A 415 -0.82 19.95 17.89
C SER A 415 0.68 20.15 18.03
N LEU A 416 1.35 20.34 16.89
CA LEU A 416 2.77 20.62 16.81
C LEU A 416 3.03 21.63 15.70
N ASP A 417 3.53 22.78 16.07
CA ASP A 417 3.92 23.84 15.14
C ASP A 417 5.40 24.18 15.28
N MET A 418 6.07 24.45 14.17
CA MET A 418 7.49 24.78 14.13
C MET A 418 7.69 26.05 13.32
N GLU A 419 8.07 27.10 14.01
CA GLU A 419 8.30 28.43 13.45
C GLU A 419 9.79 28.75 13.44
N TYR A 420 10.29 29.12 12.26
CA TYR A 420 11.66 29.62 12.07
C TYR A 420 11.58 31.11 11.80
N TYR A 421 12.27 31.91 12.61
CA TYR A 421 12.26 33.37 12.46
C TYR A 421 13.67 33.96 12.60
N PRO A 422 13.97 35.04 11.88
CA PRO A 422 15.23 35.74 12.02
C PRO A 422 15.43 36.21 13.47
N ARG A 423 16.64 36.04 14.02
CA ARG A 423 16.97 36.42 15.38
C ARG A 423 16.75 37.90 15.66
N ASP A 424 17.05 38.73 14.67
CA ASP A 424 16.84 40.18 14.72
C ASP A 424 16.36 40.71 13.37
N THR A 425 15.93 41.94 13.30
CA THR A 425 15.40 42.61 12.10
C THR A 425 16.47 43.31 11.28
N SER A 426 17.76 43.19 11.62
CA SER A 426 18.83 43.84 10.88
C SER A 426 19.01 43.21 9.50
N ALA A 427 19.39 44.06 8.53
CA ALA A 427 19.65 43.59 7.17
C ALA A 427 20.84 42.60 7.10
N SER A 428 21.71 42.56 8.09
CA SER A 428 22.85 41.67 8.23
C SER A 428 22.53 40.35 8.90
N CYS A 429 21.34 40.19 9.51
CA CYS A 429 20.93 38.98 10.23
C CYS A 429 20.93 37.77 9.29
N ASP A 430 21.71 36.77 9.60
CA ASP A 430 21.82 35.49 8.89
C ASP A 430 21.42 34.29 9.76
N THR A 431 20.90 34.54 10.95
CA THR A 431 20.61 33.52 11.98
C THR A 431 19.11 33.35 12.16
N LEU A 432 18.65 32.09 12.11
CA LEU A 432 17.27 31.69 12.36
C LEU A 432 17.16 31.01 13.71
N ASP A 433 16.32 31.52 14.58
CA ASP A 433 15.90 30.85 15.80
C ASP A 433 14.67 29.98 15.51
N LEU A 434 14.59 28.82 16.18
CA LEU A 434 13.49 27.87 16.05
C LEU A 434 12.60 27.90 17.27
N ARG A 435 11.30 28.12 17.08
CA ARG A 435 10.28 27.94 18.13
C ARG A 435 9.45 26.69 17.77
N ILE A 436 9.34 25.78 18.73
CA ILE A 436 8.51 24.59 18.63
C ILE A 436 7.37 24.76 19.64
N ASN A 437 6.16 24.97 19.17
CA ASN A 437 4.94 25.00 19.97
C ASN A 437 4.31 23.61 19.94
N ALA A 438 4.24 22.95 21.07
CA ALA A 438 3.78 21.57 21.20
C ALA A 438 2.67 21.48 22.25
N THR A 439 1.46 21.10 21.83
CA THR A 439 0.34 20.83 22.72
C THR A 439 0.24 19.32 22.93
N LEU A 440 0.23 18.88 24.18
CA LEU A 440 0.10 17.46 24.52
C LEU A 440 -1.32 16.96 24.18
N GLY A 441 -1.41 15.77 23.69
CA GLY A 441 -2.65 15.03 23.52
C GLY A 441 -3.16 14.46 24.85
N TYR A 442 -4.34 13.85 24.82
CA TYR A 442 -4.87 13.16 25.99
C TYR A 442 -3.92 12.03 26.42
N PRO A 443 -3.64 11.91 27.73
CA PRO A 443 -2.72 10.89 28.24
C PRO A 443 -3.30 9.47 28.13
N TYR A 444 -4.61 9.33 28.06
CA TYR A 444 -5.31 8.04 27.91
C TYR A 444 -6.10 8.02 26.62
N GLU A 445 -6.01 6.89 25.93
CA GLU A 445 -6.78 6.55 24.74
C GLU A 445 -7.44 5.18 24.95
N SER A 446 -8.72 5.07 24.65
CA SER A 446 -9.44 3.81 24.68
C SER A 446 -10.07 3.50 23.34
N GLY A 447 -9.91 2.27 22.84
CA GLY A 447 -10.47 1.78 21.61
C GLY A 447 -11.34 0.55 21.85
N LEU A 448 -12.55 0.55 21.33
CA LEU A 448 -13.42 -0.62 21.28
C LEU A 448 -13.59 -1.01 19.81
N GLU A 449 -13.20 -2.24 19.48
CA GLU A 449 -13.36 -2.80 18.14
C GLU A 449 -14.31 -3.99 18.20
N MET A 450 -15.29 -4.02 17.32
CA MET A 450 -16.17 -5.15 17.11
C MET A 450 -16.00 -5.65 15.69
N ASN A 451 -15.83 -6.96 15.53
CA ASN A 451 -15.71 -7.59 14.24
C ASN A 451 -16.62 -8.82 14.14
N ALA A 452 -16.87 -9.27 12.92
CA ALA A 452 -17.50 -10.53 12.64
C ALA A 452 -16.64 -11.27 11.62
N THR A 453 -16.37 -12.53 11.87
CA THR A 453 -15.56 -13.39 10.99
C THR A 453 -16.45 -14.45 10.34
N LEU A 454 -16.21 -14.67 9.05
CA LEU A 454 -16.75 -15.80 8.29
C LEU A 454 -15.55 -16.54 7.68
N LYS A 455 -15.38 -17.79 8.05
CA LYS A 455 -14.25 -18.61 7.58
C LYS A 455 -14.67 -19.58 6.49
N SER A 456 -13.74 -20.01 5.65
CA SER A 456 -13.97 -20.98 4.56
C SER A 456 -14.36 -22.38 5.03
N ASN A 457 -14.23 -22.68 6.31
CA ASN A 457 -14.68 -23.90 6.94
C ASN A 457 -16.08 -23.78 7.58
N ASP A 458 -16.89 -22.82 7.12
CA ASP A 458 -18.25 -22.54 7.58
C ASP A 458 -18.34 -22.14 9.07
N GLN A 459 -17.26 -21.67 9.66
CA GLN A 459 -17.29 -21.03 10.97
C GLN A 459 -17.59 -19.55 10.84
N VAL A 460 -18.54 -19.07 11.61
CA VAL A 460 -18.93 -17.67 11.70
C VAL A 460 -19.03 -17.24 13.15
N GLY A 461 -18.66 -16.01 13.44
CA GLY A 461 -18.82 -15.51 14.79
C GLY A 461 -18.36 -14.07 15.00
N PRO A 462 -18.85 -13.44 16.08
CA PRO A 462 -18.41 -12.11 16.50
C PRO A 462 -17.07 -12.18 17.25
N GLY A 463 -16.33 -11.09 17.16
CA GLY A 463 -15.18 -10.80 17.98
C GLY A 463 -15.29 -9.39 18.56
N ILE A 464 -14.71 -9.20 19.73
CA ILE A 464 -14.64 -7.92 20.42
C ILE A 464 -13.23 -7.72 20.96
N SER A 465 -12.69 -6.54 20.84
CA SER A 465 -11.45 -6.17 21.51
C SER A 465 -11.56 -4.78 22.12
N TYR A 466 -10.98 -4.63 23.30
CA TYR A 466 -10.87 -3.37 24.01
C TYR A 466 -9.41 -3.10 24.29
N GLU A 467 -8.94 -1.92 23.90
CA GLU A 467 -7.58 -1.47 24.14
C GLU A 467 -7.60 -0.18 24.97
N LEU A 468 -6.81 -0.15 26.03
CA LEU A 468 -6.56 1.02 26.85
C LEU A 468 -5.08 1.35 26.78
N SER A 469 -4.76 2.53 26.29
CA SER A 469 -3.39 3.03 26.13
C SER A 469 -3.14 4.25 27.02
N ARG A 470 -1.96 4.31 27.63
CA ARG A 470 -1.43 5.51 28.29
C ARG A 470 -0.21 6.02 27.55
N HIS A 471 -0.33 7.21 26.99
CA HIS A 471 0.75 7.89 26.30
C HIS A 471 1.61 8.70 27.26
N ASN A 472 2.88 8.88 26.93
CA ASN A 472 3.87 9.61 27.72
C ASN A 472 3.96 9.14 29.17
N ALA A 473 3.86 7.82 29.41
CA ALA A 473 3.70 7.21 30.72
C ALA A 473 4.82 7.58 31.71
N PHE A 474 6.06 7.79 31.23
CA PHE A 474 7.24 8.10 32.03
C PHE A 474 7.94 9.39 31.53
N ARG A 475 7.22 10.30 30.90
CA ARG A 475 7.70 11.59 30.35
C ARG A 475 8.75 11.48 29.24
N GLY A 476 8.88 10.34 28.60
CA GLY A 476 9.78 10.08 27.48
C GLY A 476 9.05 9.64 26.21
N ALA A 477 7.75 9.95 26.11
CA ALA A 477 6.84 9.55 25.07
C ALA A 477 6.66 8.00 24.95
N GLU A 478 6.84 7.31 26.06
CA GLU A 478 6.56 5.88 26.14
C GLU A 478 5.05 5.63 26.14
N THR A 479 4.60 4.56 25.46
CA THR A 479 3.20 4.12 25.48
C THR A 479 3.11 2.79 26.21
N VAL A 480 2.20 2.70 27.17
CA VAL A 480 1.79 1.44 27.83
C VAL A 480 0.37 1.15 27.37
N ALA A 481 0.15 -0.01 26.77
CA ALA A 481 -1.18 -0.41 26.31
C ALA A 481 -1.55 -1.80 26.82
N LEU A 482 -2.79 -1.92 27.28
CA LEU A 482 -3.44 -3.17 27.64
C LEU A 482 -4.56 -3.44 26.65
N LYS A 483 -4.47 -4.55 25.94
CA LYS A 483 -5.51 -5.03 25.02
C LYS A 483 -6.14 -6.29 25.58
N LEU A 484 -7.47 -6.32 25.65
CA LEU A 484 -8.29 -7.47 25.95
C LEU A 484 -9.07 -7.83 24.70
N PHE A 485 -9.13 -9.09 24.34
CA PHE A 485 -9.90 -9.52 23.18
C PHE A 485 -10.58 -10.85 23.40
N GLY A 486 -11.69 -11.06 22.73
CA GLY A 486 -12.42 -12.30 22.75
C GLY A 486 -13.17 -12.52 21.44
N SER A 487 -13.32 -13.78 21.06
CA SER A 487 -14.13 -14.18 19.93
C SER A 487 -14.91 -15.44 20.24
N TYR A 488 -16.06 -15.58 19.59
CA TYR A 488 -16.87 -16.76 19.66
C TYR A 488 -17.33 -17.14 18.25
N GLU A 489 -17.07 -18.38 17.85
CA GLU A 489 -17.36 -18.85 16.51
C GLU A 489 -18.20 -20.13 16.59
N TRP A 490 -19.25 -20.21 15.80
CA TRP A 490 -20.08 -21.40 15.63
C TRP A 490 -19.97 -21.95 14.20
N GLN A 491 -20.14 -23.27 14.09
CA GLN A 491 -20.11 -23.97 12.82
C GLN A 491 -21.46 -23.85 12.13
N MET A 492 -21.51 -23.31 10.91
CA MET A 492 -22.67 -23.29 10.04
C MET A 492 -22.50 -24.36 8.95
N GLY A 493 -23.37 -25.37 8.86
CA GLY A 493 -23.32 -26.35 7.77
C GLY A 493 -24.27 -27.52 8.00
N LYS A 494 -24.79 -28.10 6.90
CA LYS A 494 -25.79 -29.17 6.90
C LYS A 494 -25.29 -30.57 7.29
N ASN A 495 -23.97 -30.75 7.53
CA ASN A 495 -23.38 -32.05 7.85
C ASN A 495 -23.19 -32.30 9.36
N SER A 496 -23.96 -31.63 10.19
CA SER A 496 -24.01 -31.90 11.63
C SER A 496 -24.87 -33.14 11.89
N ALA A 497 -24.36 -34.28 11.50
CA ALA A 497 -24.90 -35.53 12.05
C ALA A 497 -24.64 -35.54 13.56
N ALA A 498 -25.72 -35.52 14.32
CA ALA A 498 -25.84 -35.80 15.76
C ALA A 498 -24.88 -35.02 16.69
N ASN A 499 -25.46 -34.06 17.47
CA ASN A 499 -24.88 -33.33 18.61
C ASN A 499 -23.99 -32.11 18.23
N SER A 500 -24.60 -31.15 17.57
CA SER A 500 -24.00 -29.90 17.09
C SER A 500 -23.63 -28.85 18.14
N THR A 501 -23.81 -29.09 19.41
CA THR A 501 -23.38 -28.19 20.52
C THR A 501 -21.88 -28.24 20.77
N LEU A 502 -21.16 -29.19 20.20
CA LEU A 502 -19.73 -29.42 20.46
C LEU A 502 -18.78 -28.71 19.48
N LEU A 503 -19.29 -27.99 18.48
CA LEU A 503 -18.44 -27.41 17.42
C LEU A 503 -18.23 -25.89 17.55
N ASN A 504 -18.52 -25.32 18.71
CA ASN A 504 -18.27 -23.90 18.94
C ASN A 504 -16.86 -23.66 19.46
N SER A 505 -16.15 -22.73 18.84
CA SER A 505 -14.82 -22.29 19.24
C SER A 505 -14.90 -20.95 19.93
N TYR A 506 -14.10 -20.74 20.95
CA TYR A 506 -13.94 -19.42 21.55
C TYR A 506 -12.48 -19.16 21.90
N GLU A 507 -12.14 -17.88 21.90
CA GLU A 507 -10.82 -17.39 22.21
C GLU A 507 -10.94 -16.19 23.15
N LEU A 508 -10.15 -16.18 24.20
CA LEU A 508 -10.00 -15.04 25.12
C LEU A 508 -8.52 -14.77 25.28
N GLY A 509 -8.12 -13.52 25.16
CA GLY A 509 -6.73 -13.16 25.28
C GLY A 509 -6.50 -11.77 25.85
N THR A 510 -5.29 -11.58 26.33
CA THR A 510 -4.79 -10.30 26.84
C THR A 510 -3.39 -10.03 26.33
N GLN A 511 -3.11 -8.78 26.06
CA GLN A 511 -1.79 -8.31 25.66
C GLN A 511 -1.44 -7.04 26.41
N LEU A 512 -0.31 -7.06 27.11
CA LEU A 512 0.31 -5.89 27.72
C LEU A 512 1.51 -5.47 26.88
N SER A 513 1.56 -4.24 26.41
CA SER A 513 2.67 -3.74 25.58
C SER A 513 3.28 -2.47 26.18
N PHE A 514 4.59 -2.36 26.03
CA PHE A 514 5.39 -1.19 26.39
C PHE A 514 6.23 -0.76 25.19
N LYS A 515 5.85 0.36 24.58
CA LYS A 515 6.50 0.90 23.38
C LYS A 515 7.35 2.12 23.72
N LEU A 516 8.60 2.09 23.29
CA LEU A 516 9.57 3.16 23.41
C LEU A 516 9.82 3.78 22.02
N PRO A 517 9.73 5.12 21.85
CA PRO A 517 10.00 5.76 20.56
C PRO A 517 11.50 5.92 20.30
N ARG A 518 12.25 4.85 20.49
CA ARG A 518 13.71 4.79 20.26
C ARG A 518 14.18 3.35 20.14
N LEU A 519 15.29 3.15 19.42
CA LEU A 519 15.96 1.86 19.38
C LEU A 519 16.84 1.69 20.62
N MET A 520 16.56 0.66 21.42
CA MET A 520 17.35 0.28 22.60
C MET A 520 18.21 -0.97 22.32
N MET A 521 18.92 -0.99 21.18
CA MET A 521 19.83 -2.08 20.81
C MET A 521 21.17 -1.93 21.55
N PRO A 522 21.60 -2.91 22.35
CA PRO A 522 22.83 -2.79 23.15
C PRO A 522 24.11 -2.82 22.28
N TRP A 523 24.18 -3.66 21.25
CA TRP A 523 25.39 -3.89 20.46
C TRP A 523 25.37 -3.26 19.06
N PHE A 524 24.22 -3.24 18.40
CA PHE A 524 24.05 -2.67 17.08
C PHE A 524 22.86 -1.71 17.10
N ASN A 525 23.14 -0.41 17.09
CA ASN A 525 22.10 0.60 17.06
C ASN A 525 22.25 1.48 15.81
N PRO A 526 21.49 1.20 14.72
CA PRO A 526 21.62 1.92 13.47
C PRO A 526 21.38 3.44 13.64
N ALA A 527 20.45 3.83 14.53
CA ALA A 527 20.20 5.23 14.84
C ALA A 527 21.38 5.89 15.56
N ALA A 528 22.06 5.16 16.46
CA ALA A 528 23.25 5.67 17.14
C ALA A 528 24.42 5.78 16.17
N MET A 529 24.58 4.83 15.25
CA MET A 529 25.60 4.88 14.21
C MET A 529 25.37 6.08 13.29
N GLY A 530 24.15 6.31 12.84
CA GLY A 530 23.78 7.50 12.07
C GLY A 530 24.09 8.80 12.82
N ARG A 531 23.75 8.89 14.12
CA ARG A 531 24.10 10.05 14.96
C ARG A 531 25.61 10.23 15.13
N ARG A 532 26.37 9.12 15.30
CA ARG A 532 27.85 9.20 15.41
C ARG A 532 28.48 9.65 14.09
N ALA A 533 28.02 9.12 12.96
CA ALA A 533 28.47 9.54 11.63
C ALA A 533 28.16 11.03 11.40
N ARG A 534 26.97 11.47 11.76
CA ARG A 534 26.55 12.88 11.69
C ARG A 534 27.43 13.77 12.60
N ARG A 535 27.67 13.35 13.85
CA ARG A 535 28.54 14.09 14.77
C ARG A 535 29.99 14.19 14.24
N ARG A 536 30.53 13.10 13.62
CA ARG A 536 31.84 13.16 12.97
C ARG A 536 31.84 14.17 11.81
N LEU A 537 30.79 14.19 11.01
CA LEU A 537 30.64 15.14 9.92
C LEU A 537 30.54 16.58 10.43
N GLN A 538 29.88 16.81 11.57
CA GLN A 538 29.79 18.10 12.24
C GLN A 538 31.13 18.60 12.76
N VAL A 539 31.90 17.71 13.42
CA VAL A 539 33.24 18.05 13.89
C VAL A 539 34.14 18.38 12.70
N ALA A 540 34.08 17.61 11.61
CA ALA A 540 34.82 17.89 10.39
C ALA A 540 34.40 19.21 9.74
N ARG A 541 33.12 19.56 9.80
CA ARG A 541 32.60 20.85 9.33
C ARG A 541 33.06 22.02 10.20
N ALA A 542 32.99 21.86 11.51
CA ALA A 542 33.51 22.87 12.44
C ALA A 542 35.01 23.11 12.23
N ASP A 543 35.79 22.06 12.07
CA ASP A 543 37.23 22.15 11.77
C ASP A 543 37.48 22.82 10.40
N ALA A 544 36.66 22.53 9.39
CA ALA A 544 36.74 23.20 8.08
C ALA A 544 36.46 24.69 8.17
N ILE A 545 35.48 25.10 9.00
CA ILE A 545 35.19 26.53 9.27
C ILE A 545 36.39 27.21 9.91
N VAL A 546 36.94 26.61 10.96
CA VAL A 546 38.10 27.15 11.67
C VAL A 546 39.30 27.30 10.75
N ARG A 547 39.50 26.43 9.82
CA ARG A 547 40.56 26.45 8.79
C ARG A 547 40.24 27.31 7.57
N GLY A 548 39.09 28.01 7.53
CA GLY A 548 38.67 28.80 6.38
C GLY A 548 38.36 27.99 5.12
N LEU A 549 38.15 26.67 5.27
CA LEU A 549 37.80 25.78 4.16
C LEU A 549 36.30 25.89 3.81
N ALA A 550 35.97 25.78 2.53
CA ALA A 550 34.59 25.80 2.10
C ALA A 550 33.80 24.62 2.70
N MET A 551 32.68 24.90 3.36
CA MET A 551 31.81 23.87 3.90
C MET A 551 31.28 22.93 2.80
N PRO A 552 31.31 21.60 3.01
CA PRO A 552 30.71 20.67 2.07
C PRO A 552 29.21 20.90 1.95
N TYR A 553 28.71 20.94 0.72
CA TYR A 553 27.29 21.08 0.42
C TYR A 553 26.56 19.74 0.55
N ARG A 554 25.29 19.79 0.95
CA ARG A 554 24.43 18.60 1.00
C ARG A 554 23.84 18.34 -0.37
N LEU A 555 24.25 17.24 -0.98
CA LEU A 555 23.74 16.78 -2.28
C LEU A 555 22.71 15.65 -2.13
N THR A 556 22.58 15.09 -0.93
CA THR A 556 21.69 13.99 -0.59
C THR A 556 20.87 14.33 0.65
N ASP A 557 19.70 13.73 0.74
CA ASP A 557 18.75 13.91 1.85
C ASP A 557 19.10 12.89 2.96
N ASP A 558 20.06 13.25 3.84
CA ASP A 558 20.50 12.39 4.95
C ASP A 558 19.51 12.52 6.13
N ARG A 559 18.44 11.74 6.09
CA ARG A 559 17.46 11.70 7.20
C ARG A 559 17.93 10.76 8.32
N PRO A 560 17.70 11.12 9.58
CA PRO A 560 17.95 10.22 10.70
C PRO A 560 16.96 9.06 10.67
N LEU A 561 17.42 7.89 11.13
CA LEU A 561 16.61 6.68 11.27
C LEU A 561 15.55 6.85 12.38
N ASN A 562 14.30 6.67 12.02
CA ASN A 562 13.21 6.52 12.98
C ASN A 562 13.14 5.06 13.42
N GLY A 563 13.07 4.85 14.72
CA GLY A 563 13.00 3.49 15.25
C GLY A 563 12.30 3.42 16.60
N THR A 564 11.65 2.29 16.84
CA THR A 564 10.93 1.99 18.08
C THR A 564 11.40 0.66 18.66
N THR A 565 11.27 0.54 19.98
CA THR A 565 11.43 -0.72 20.71
C THR A 565 10.12 -1.04 21.41
N THR A 566 9.60 -2.23 21.20
CA THR A 566 8.35 -2.69 21.84
C THR A 566 8.64 -3.95 22.64
N PHE A 567 8.19 -3.96 23.88
CA PHE A 567 8.09 -5.15 24.71
C PHE A 567 6.61 -5.51 24.81
N ALA A 568 6.27 -6.76 24.59
CA ALA A 568 4.90 -7.22 24.73
C ALA A 568 4.86 -8.54 25.51
N LEU A 569 3.83 -8.69 26.32
CA LEU A 569 3.44 -9.93 27.00
C LEU A 569 2.03 -10.26 26.55
N ASN A 570 1.80 -11.49 26.19
CA ASN A 570 0.50 -11.99 25.74
C ASN A 570 0.13 -13.30 26.47
N ALA A 571 -1.15 -13.46 26.69
CA ALA A 571 -1.75 -14.69 27.19
C ALA A 571 -3.05 -14.93 26.44
N ASP A 572 -3.17 -16.10 25.82
CA ASP A 572 -4.32 -16.52 25.04
C ASP A 572 -4.85 -17.85 25.56
N TRP A 573 -6.15 -17.93 25.73
CA TRP A 573 -6.86 -19.18 25.97
C TRP A 573 -7.83 -19.42 24.81
N ARG A 574 -7.62 -20.54 24.13
CA ARG A 574 -8.38 -20.91 22.95
C ARG A 574 -9.00 -22.30 23.16
N ASN A 575 -10.32 -22.37 23.00
CA ASN A 575 -11.04 -23.64 22.91
C ASN A 575 -11.39 -23.94 21.46
N ARG A 576 -10.84 -25.00 20.92
CA ARG A 576 -11.28 -25.56 19.63
C ARG A 576 -12.23 -26.70 19.90
N SER A 577 -13.50 -26.41 19.83
CA SER A 577 -14.54 -27.38 20.09
C SER A 577 -14.39 -28.64 19.26
N GLY A 578 -14.58 -29.80 19.89
CA GLY A 578 -14.39 -31.09 19.26
C GLY A 578 -12.94 -31.57 19.16
N PHE A 579 -11.92 -30.75 19.58
CA PHE A 579 -10.52 -31.10 19.49
C PHE A 579 -9.76 -30.92 20.79
N PHE A 580 -9.50 -29.70 21.22
CA PHE A 580 -8.62 -29.42 22.36
C PHE A 580 -8.85 -28.03 22.95
N GLN A 581 -8.42 -27.86 24.17
CA GLN A 581 -8.19 -26.56 24.82
C GLN A 581 -6.71 -26.25 24.84
N PHE A 582 -6.38 -25.03 24.48
CA PHE A 582 -5.02 -24.59 24.24
C PHE A 582 -4.76 -23.24 24.92
N VAL A 583 -3.64 -23.13 25.61
CA VAL A 583 -3.18 -21.90 26.23
C VAL A 583 -1.83 -21.54 25.67
N THR A 584 -1.66 -20.27 25.32
CA THR A 584 -0.40 -19.68 24.88
C THR A 584 -0.02 -18.57 25.85
N PHE A 585 1.19 -18.63 26.38
CA PHE A 585 1.82 -17.53 27.08
C PHE A 585 3.03 -17.08 26.28
N GLY A 586 3.18 -15.78 26.07
CA GLY A 586 4.27 -15.29 25.30
C GLY A 586 4.82 -13.94 25.74
N GLY A 587 6.06 -13.69 25.37
CA GLY A 587 6.70 -12.40 25.54
C GLY A 587 7.66 -12.15 24.40
N ASN A 588 7.68 -10.93 23.89
CA ASN A 588 8.59 -10.53 22.84
C ASN A 588 9.20 -9.15 23.04
N MET A 589 10.36 -8.97 22.46
CA MET A 589 11.03 -7.68 22.29
C MET A 589 11.25 -7.44 20.81
N THR A 590 10.72 -6.34 20.28
CA THR A 590 10.77 -6.06 18.86
C THR A 590 11.35 -4.68 18.61
N TYR A 591 12.31 -4.60 17.69
CA TYR A 591 12.88 -3.39 17.15
C TYR A 591 12.31 -3.15 15.76
N LYS A 592 11.72 -1.97 15.53
CA LYS A 592 11.26 -1.55 14.20
C LYS A 592 11.99 -0.29 13.81
N TRP A 593 12.52 -0.24 12.61
CA TRP A 593 13.11 0.97 12.04
C TRP A 593 12.87 1.03 10.54
N SER A 594 12.80 2.25 10.05
CA SER A 594 12.68 2.52 8.61
C SER A 594 13.70 3.58 8.21
N ARG A 595 14.25 3.42 7.03
CA ARG A 595 15.00 4.46 6.33
C ARG A 595 14.21 4.80 5.09
N GLU A 596 13.74 6.03 5.00
CA GLU A 596 12.74 6.43 4.01
C GLU A 596 11.40 5.67 4.19
N GLN A 597 10.38 6.02 3.43
CA GLN A 597 9.07 5.37 3.54
C GLN A 597 9.05 3.98 2.87
N TYR A 598 10.09 3.64 2.13
CA TYR A 598 10.14 2.48 1.24
C TYR A 598 10.79 1.25 1.84
N VAL A 599 11.65 1.41 2.84
CA VAL A 599 12.41 0.32 3.47
C VAL A 599 12.05 0.22 4.93
N ARG A 600 11.56 -0.94 5.34
CA ARG A 600 11.20 -1.25 6.73
C ARG A 600 11.96 -2.48 7.21
N HIS A 601 12.48 -2.38 8.40
CA HIS A 601 13.14 -3.47 9.11
C HIS A 601 12.41 -3.74 10.42
N GLU A 602 12.24 -5.01 10.75
CA GLU A 602 11.72 -5.46 12.04
C GLU A 602 12.61 -6.61 12.54
N LEU A 603 13.21 -6.43 13.70
CA LEU A 603 14.04 -7.44 14.37
C LEU A 603 13.44 -7.75 15.72
N SER A 604 13.07 -9.00 15.95
CA SER A 604 12.66 -9.51 17.25
C SER A 604 13.76 -10.46 17.78
N PRO A 605 14.74 -9.94 18.54
CA PRO A 605 15.85 -10.75 19.01
C PRO A 605 15.46 -11.76 20.10
N ILE A 606 14.36 -11.50 20.78
CA ILE A 606 13.83 -12.37 21.83
C ILE A 606 12.33 -12.47 21.65
N THR A 607 11.86 -13.67 21.38
CA THR A 607 10.46 -14.06 21.45
C THR A 607 10.43 -15.41 22.18
N ILE A 608 9.68 -15.49 23.26
CA ILE A 608 9.46 -16.71 23.99
C ILE A 608 7.96 -16.97 23.96
N GLU A 609 7.57 -18.11 23.45
CA GLU A 609 6.18 -18.56 23.41
C GLU A 609 6.11 -19.94 24.02
N TYR A 610 5.21 -20.13 24.97
CA TYR A 610 4.90 -21.40 25.56
C TYR A 610 3.49 -21.81 25.16
N ASN A 611 3.42 -22.93 24.49
CA ASN A 611 2.17 -23.53 24.02
C ASN A 611 1.84 -24.75 24.87
N SER A 612 0.62 -24.79 25.44
CA SER A 612 0.16 -25.88 26.25
C SER A 612 -1.24 -26.34 25.89
N ILE A 613 -1.39 -27.63 25.64
CA ILE A 613 -2.69 -28.27 25.49
C ILE A 613 -3.15 -28.65 26.91
N LEU A 614 -4.32 -28.12 27.32
CA LEU A 614 -4.90 -28.41 28.64
C LEU A 614 -5.75 -29.68 28.63
N ASN A 615 -6.64 -29.79 27.65
CA ASN A 615 -7.54 -30.93 27.50
C ASN A 615 -7.65 -31.34 26.04
N THR A 616 -7.76 -32.66 25.80
CA THR A 616 -7.99 -33.22 24.46
C THR A 616 -9.31 -34.00 24.45
N THR A 617 -9.88 -34.15 23.27
CA THR A 617 -11.04 -35.00 23.07
C THR A 617 -10.63 -36.37 22.51
N ALA A 618 -11.47 -37.39 22.69
CA ALA A 618 -11.24 -38.72 22.11
C ALA A 618 -11.05 -38.67 20.58
N VAL A 619 -11.69 -37.75 19.90
CA VAL A 619 -11.54 -37.52 18.46
C VAL A 619 -10.12 -37.02 18.14
N PHE A 620 -9.63 -36.02 18.86
CA PHE A 620 -8.28 -35.52 18.71
C PHE A 620 -7.22 -36.59 19.05
N ASP A 621 -7.41 -37.33 20.13
CA ASP A 621 -6.51 -38.42 20.53
C ASP A 621 -6.49 -39.55 19.46
N SER A 622 -7.62 -39.87 18.84
CA SER A 622 -7.70 -40.80 17.72
C SER A 622 -6.89 -40.31 16.50
N ILE A 623 -7.02 -39.03 16.12
CA ILE A 623 -6.30 -38.42 14.99
C ILE A 623 -4.79 -38.43 15.27
N THR A 624 -4.38 -38.07 16.45
CA THR A 624 -2.96 -38.00 16.84
C THR A 624 -2.30 -39.38 16.99
N ARG A 625 -3.06 -40.43 17.33
CA ARG A 625 -2.57 -41.81 17.29
C ARG A 625 -2.29 -42.30 15.87
N VAL A 626 -3.15 -41.93 14.94
CA VAL A 626 -2.95 -42.26 13.51
C VAL A 626 -1.83 -41.44 12.90
N ASN A 627 -1.64 -40.20 13.35
CA ASN A 627 -0.60 -39.32 12.87
C ASN A 627 0.33 -38.82 14.02
N PRO A 628 1.34 -39.60 14.41
CA PRO A 628 2.28 -39.22 15.50
C PRO A 628 3.05 -37.92 15.19
N ALA A 629 3.26 -37.62 13.92
CA ALA A 629 3.92 -36.39 13.49
C ALA A 629 3.10 -35.13 13.84
N LEU A 630 1.79 -35.23 13.75
CA LEU A 630 0.88 -34.18 14.16
C LEU A 630 0.95 -33.96 15.69
N TYR A 631 0.98 -35.06 16.47
CA TYR A 631 1.14 -34.97 17.89
C TYR A 631 2.43 -34.22 18.28
N VAL A 632 3.56 -34.56 17.67
CA VAL A 632 4.86 -33.89 17.91
C VAL A 632 4.79 -32.41 17.58
N SER A 633 4.09 -32.03 16.52
CA SER A 633 3.97 -30.61 16.11
C SER A 633 3.03 -29.78 16.99
N MET A 634 2.12 -30.43 17.72
CA MET A 634 1.11 -29.78 18.59
C MET A 634 1.35 -29.98 20.08
N ARG A 635 2.38 -30.73 20.49
CA ARG A 635 2.69 -30.99 21.92
C ARG A 635 3.01 -29.68 22.67
N ASN A 636 2.90 -29.79 24.01
CA ASN A 636 3.36 -28.73 24.92
C ASN A 636 4.84 -28.44 24.69
N GLN A 637 5.19 -27.20 24.35
CA GLN A 637 6.56 -26.83 24.02
C GLN A 637 6.82 -25.34 24.14
N PHE A 638 8.06 -24.99 24.42
CA PHE A 638 8.56 -23.65 24.27
C PHE A 638 9.03 -23.39 22.81
N VAL A 639 8.82 -22.16 22.33
CA VAL A 639 9.31 -21.67 21.05
C VAL A 639 10.17 -20.40 21.32
N PRO A 640 11.38 -20.58 21.90
CA PRO A 640 12.31 -19.46 22.06
C PRO A 640 12.90 -19.12 20.69
N SER A 641 12.57 -17.95 20.17
CA SER A 641 12.93 -17.62 18.79
C SER A 641 13.47 -16.21 18.62
N MET A 642 14.22 -16.03 17.54
CA MET A 642 14.64 -14.73 17.00
C MET A 642 14.13 -14.62 15.57
N SER A 643 13.64 -13.44 15.16
CA SER A 643 13.17 -13.22 13.81
C SER A 643 13.58 -11.87 13.25
N TYR A 644 13.76 -11.83 11.93
CA TYR A 644 14.04 -10.62 11.18
C TYR A 644 13.15 -10.55 9.95
N LEU A 645 12.51 -9.39 9.78
CA LEU A 645 11.66 -9.08 8.64
C LEU A 645 12.20 -7.84 7.92
N PHE A 646 12.43 -7.98 6.65
CA PHE A 646 12.76 -6.91 5.74
C PHE A 646 11.62 -6.70 4.75
N THR A 647 11.18 -5.45 4.57
CA THR A 647 10.15 -5.11 3.58
C THR A 647 10.61 -3.92 2.77
N TYR A 648 10.55 -4.07 1.47
CA TYR A 648 10.75 -2.99 0.50
C TYR A 648 9.45 -2.74 -0.26
N ASN A 649 9.05 -1.48 -0.37
CA ASN A 649 7.92 -1.05 -1.16
C ASN A 649 8.38 0.07 -2.08
N SER A 650 8.23 -0.10 -3.39
CA SER A 650 8.62 0.94 -4.33
C SER A 650 7.82 2.22 -4.13
N PRO A 651 8.37 3.40 -4.48
CA PRO A 651 7.63 4.66 -4.44
C PRO A 651 6.30 4.58 -5.18
N THR A 652 5.26 5.19 -4.61
CA THR A 652 3.88 5.16 -5.13
C THR A 652 3.71 5.84 -6.48
N ASN A 653 4.63 6.70 -6.86
CA ASN A 653 4.65 7.38 -8.16
C ASN A 653 5.25 6.55 -9.31
N LYS A 654 5.72 5.33 -9.03
CA LYS A 654 6.23 4.44 -10.08
C LYS A 654 5.07 3.81 -10.83
N ARG A 655 5.15 3.85 -12.17
CA ARG A 655 4.20 3.19 -13.08
C ARG A 655 4.09 1.68 -12.82
N ASN A 656 5.22 1.04 -12.51
CA ASN A 656 5.32 -0.38 -12.24
C ASN A 656 5.78 -0.60 -10.79
N PRO A 657 4.85 -0.68 -9.82
CA PRO A 657 5.20 -0.87 -8.42
C PRO A 657 5.76 -2.28 -8.17
N PHE A 658 6.78 -2.34 -7.32
CA PHE A 658 7.42 -3.55 -6.85
C PHE A 658 7.42 -3.58 -5.33
N TRP A 659 7.01 -4.72 -4.77
CA TRP A 659 7.05 -5.00 -3.35
C TRP A 659 7.84 -6.27 -3.11
N PHE A 660 8.68 -6.27 -2.07
CA PHE A 660 9.53 -7.39 -1.71
C PHE A 660 9.54 -7.56 -0.20
N GLN A 661 9.43 -8.81 0.26
CA GLN A 661 9.55 -9.16 1.66
C GLN A 661 10.48 -10.37 1.84
N PHE A 662 11.39 -10.24 2.78
CA PHE A 662 12.25 -11.33 3.25
C PHE A 662 12.03 -11.50 4.75
N TYR A 663 11.74 -12.71 5.16
CA TYR A 663 11.56 -13.08 6.56
C TYR A 663 12.43 -14.26 6.91
N VAL A 664 13.09 -14.19 8.05
CA VAL A 664 13.82 -15.32 8.66
C VAL A 664 13.48 -15.41 10.13
N LYS A 665 13.23 -16.62 10.61
CA LYS A 665 13.00 -16.95 12.02
C LYS A 665 13.81 -18.18 12.37
N GLU A 666 14.63 -18.06 13.38
CA GLU A 666 15.27 -19.19 14.04
C GLU A 666 14.59 -19.45 15.39
N SER A 667 14.60 -20.69 15.83
CA SER A 667 14.11 -21.08 17.15
C SER A 667 15.03 -22.12 17.79
N GLY A 668 15.27 -21.97 19.07
CA GLY A 668 16.00 -22.93 19.91
C GLY A 668 17.50 -22.95 19.74
N ASN A 669 18.11 -22.23 18.79
CA ASN A 669 19.56 -22.25 18.60
C ASN A 669 20.30 -21.58 19.76
N VAL A 670 19.83 -20.40 20.17
CA VAL A 670 20.41 -19.68 21.31
C VAL A 670 20.29 -20.53 22.58
N THR A 671 19.12 -21.16 22.78
CA THR A 671 18.89 -22.05 23.91
C THR A 671 19.83 -23.27 23.87
N SER A 672 19.99 -23.92 22.71
CA SER A 672 20.92 -25.03 22.55
C SER A 672 22.38 -24.62 22.76
N ALA A 673 22.75 -23.40 22.32
CA ALA A 673 24.10 -22.88 22.58
C ALA A 673 24.38 -22.63 24.07
N LEU A 674 23.37 -22.16 24.82
CA LEU A 674 23.48 -22.03 26.28
C LEU A 674 23.66 -23.39 26.97
N TYR A 675 22.97 -24.44 26.49
CA TYR A 675 23.20 -25.82 26.97
C TYR A 675 24.62 -26.31 26.66
N ALA A 676 25.15 -25.98 25.49
CA ALA A 676 26.53 -26.32 25.12
C ALA A 676 27.56 -25.60 26.01
N LEU A 677 27.34 -24.36 26.36
CA LEU A 677 28.18 -23.61 27.30
C LEU A 677 28.10 -24.20 28.74
N ALA A 678 26.99 -24.86 29.08
CA ALA A 678 26.83 -25.61 30.33
C ALA A 678 27.41 -27.02 30.26
N GLY A 679 28.09 -27.42 29.19
CA GLY A 679 28.77 -28.71 29.03
C GLY A 679 27.93 -29.81 28.35
N GLU A 680 26.73 -29.53 27.88
CA GLU A 680 25.92 -30.50 27.16
C GLU A 680 26.23 -30.48 25.64
N GLN A 681 26.11 -31.61 24.95
CA GLN A 681 26.36 -31.69 23.52
C GLN A 681 25.27 -30.93 22.74
N LEU A 682 25.65 -30.15 21.70
CA LEU A 682 24.71 -29.45 20.82
C LEU A 682 23.74 -30.39 20.12
N SER A 683 24.18 -31.59 19.77
CA SER A 683 23.42 -32.63 19.07
C SER A 683 22.55 -33.49 19.97
N LYS A 684 22.65 -33.33 21.30
CA LYS A 684 21.83 -34.11 22.24
C LYS A 684 20.35 -33.82 22.01
N PRO A 685 19.51 -34.82 21.70
CA PRO A 685 18.05 -34.65 21.61
C PRO A 685 17.43 -34.48 23.01
N ASP A 686 16.17 -34.09 23.04
CA ASP A 686 15.33 -34.03 24.25
C ASP A 686 15.80 -33.05 25.35
N LYS A 687 16.44 -31.94 24.94
CA LYS A 687 16.69 -30.82 25.84
C LYS A 687 15.37 -30.15 26.24
N SER A 688 15.26 -29.78 27.49
CA SER A 688 14.05 -29.15 28.01
C SER A 688 14.33 -27.75 28.60
N LEU A 689 13.43 -26.85 28.47
CA LEU A 689 13.43 -25.54 29.12
C LEU A 689 12.30 -25.55 30.18
N LEU A 690 12.66 -25.33 31.45
CA LEU A 690 11.70 -25.39 32.54
C LEU A 690 10.86 -26.71 32.57
N GLY A 691 11.47 -27.84 32.25
CA GLY A 691 10.80 -29.14 32.25
C GLY A 691 9.97 -29.46 30.99
N SER A 692 9.86 -28.55 30.04
CA SER A 692 9.14 -28.78 28.78
C SER A 692 10.09 -28.71 27.57
N PRO A 693 9.90 -29.54 26.53
CA PRO A 693 10.75 -29.51 25.36
C PRO A 693 10.66 -28.16 24.65
N PHE A 694 11.69 -27.75 23.93
CA PHE A 694 11.65 -26.57 23.09
C PHE A 694 11.82 -26.89 21.60
N ALA A 695 11.14 -26.12 20.77
CA ALA A 695 11.24 -26.26 19.34
C ALA A 695 12.59 -25.72 18.82
N GLN A 696 13.21 -26.48 17.89
CA GLN A 696 14.46 -26.05 17.22
C GLN A 696 14.28 -26.14 15.71
N PHE A 697 14.25 -24.98 15.04
CA PHE A 697 14.06 -24.89 13.59
C PHE A 697 14.61 -23.59 13.01
N LEU A 698 14.80 -23.59 11.70
CA LEU A 698 15.08 -22.40 10.89
C LEU A 698 13.96 -22.28 9.85
N LYS A 699 13.33 -21.11 9.79
CA LYS A 699 12.30 -20.74 8.80
C LYS A 699 12.76 -19.54 8.00
N SER A 700 12.61 -19.60 6.68
CA SER A 700 12.87 -18.47 5.81
C SER A 700 11.77 -18.36 4.76
N THR A 701 11.34 -17.14 4.44
CA THR A 701 10.39 -16.87 3.36
C THR A 701 10.84 -15.69 2.53
N VAL A 702 10.57 -15.78 1.24
CA VAL A 702 10.74 -14.70 0.26
C VAL A 702 9.41 -14.53 -0.45
N GLU A 703 8.93 -13.31 -0.50
CA GLU A 703 7.71 -12.96 -1.23
C GLU A 703 7.96 -11.70 -2.06
N MET A 704 7.49 -11.74 -3.32
CA MET A 704 7.64 -10.66 -4.28
C MET A 704 6.31 -10.39 -4.97
N HIS A 705 5.94 -9.12 -5.11
CA HIS A 705 4.82 -8.67 -5.92
C HIS A 705 5.34 -7.68 -6.95
N TYR A 706 4.89 -7.84 -8.18
CA TYR A 706 5.22 -6.91 -9.26
C TYR A 706 3.98 -6.64 -10.10
N SER A 707 3.70 -5.37 -10.31
CA SER A 707 2.60 -4.95 -11.18
C SER A 707 3.18 -4.26 -12.41
N TYR A 708 2.83 -4.76 -13.59
CA TYR A 708 3.24 -4.21 -14.87
C TYR A 708 2.04 -3.63 -15.61
N GLN A 709 2.07 -2.34 -15.86
CA GLN A 709 1.01 -1.66 -16.60
C GLN A 709 1.22 -1.86 -18.10
N LEU A 710 0.47 -2.80 -18.68
CA LEU A 710 0.51 -3.12 -20.12
C LEU A 710 -0.08 -1.98 -20.96
N SER A 711 -1.18 -1.38 -20.49
CA SER A 711 -1.85 -0.23 -21.10
C SER A 711 -2.66 0.51 -20.04
N GLU A 712 -3.33 1.60 -20.41
CA GLU A 712 -4.23 2.34 -19.52
C GLU A 712 -5.34 1.47 -18.90
N ARG A 713 -5.75 0.41 -19.62
CA ARG A 713 -6.85 -0.47 -19.22
C ARG A 713 -6.39 -1.79 -18.62
N PHE A 714 -5.16 -2.22 -18.91
CA PHE A 714 -4.68 -3.55 -18.53
C PHE A 714 -3.45 -3.47 -17.66
N THR A 715 -3.50 -4.16 -16.53
CA THR A 715 -2.37 -4.33 -15.60
C THR A 715 -2.15 -5.81 -15.34
N LEU A 716 -0.93 -6.28 -15.53
CA LEU A 716 -0.50 -7.62 -15.13
C LEU A 716 0.08 -7.54 -13.72
N ALA A 717 -0.61 -8.11 -12.75
CA ALA A 717 -0.11 -8.27 -11.39
C ALA A 717 0.42 -9.69 -11.21
N THR A 718 1.61 -9.81 -10.62
CA THR A 718 2.25 -11.10 -10.36
C THR A 718 2.71 -11.19 -8.91
N ARG A 719 2.68 -12.40 -8.36
CA ARG A 719 3.17 -12.74 -7.04
C ARG A 719 3.99 -14.01 -7.11
N ALA A 720 5.12 -14.05 -6.40
CA ALA A 720 5.91 -15.25 -6.19
C ALA A 720 6.21 -15.39 -4.71
N PHE A 721 6.01 -16.59 -4.18
CA PHE A 721 6.29 -16.92 -2.78
C PHE A 721 7.11 -18.21 -2.71
N VAL A 722 8.21 -18.16 -1.96
CA VAL A 722 8.99 -19.34 -1.60
C VAL A 722 9.20 -19.33 -0.09
N GLY A 723 8.95 -20.45 0.56
CA GLY A 723 9.16 -20.58 2.00
C GLY A 723 9.70 -21.95 2.36
N ALA A 724 10.58 -22.00 3.36
CA ALA A 724 11.11 -23.23 3.92
C ALA A 724 11.17 -23.15 5.45
N VAL A 725 10.83 -24.22 6.13
CA VAL A 725 11.05 -24.42 7.56
C VAL A 725 11.71 -25.79 7.76
N TYR A 726 12.88 -25.79 8.41
CA TYR A 726 13.64 -27.01 8.67
C TYR A 726 13.85 -27.18 10.16
N ALA A 727 13.30 -28.25 10.71
CA ALA A 727 13.47 -28.64 12.11
C ALA A 727 14.71 -29.56 12.25
N TYR A 728 15.50 -29.35 13.29
CA TYR A 728 16.73 -30.10 13.55
C TYR A 728 17.05 -30.11 15.05
N GLY A 729 18.11 -30.82 15.41
CA GLY A 729 18.56 -30.89 16.83
C GLY A 729 17.49 -31.42 17.76
N ASN A 730 16.94 -30.54 18.59
CA ASN A 730 15.91 -30.88 19.59
C ASN A 730 14.51 -31.17 19.02
N SER A 731 14.32 -30.94 17.71
CA SER A 731 13.02 -31.12 17.04
C SER A 731 13.13 -31.96 15.79
N THR A 732 12.26 -32.94 15.65
CA THR A 732 12.13 -33.75 14.43
C THR A 732 11.21 -33.09 13.40
N ARG A 733 10.27 -32.25 13.86
CA ARG A 733 9.31 -31.53 13.03
C ARG A 733 9.11 -30.10 13.57
N ALA A 734 8.79 -29.19 12.64
CA ALA A 734 8.44 -27.84 13.03
C ALA A 734 7.06 -27.78 13.71
N PRO A 735 6.82 -26.85 14.63
CA PRO A 735 5.50 -26.62 15.21
C PRO A 735 4.44 -26.41 14.10
N PHE A 736 3.24 -26.90 14.31
CA PHE A 736 2.14 -26.83 13.32
C PHE A 736 1.84 -25.41 12.86
N GLY A 737 1.90 -24.43 13.76
CA GLY A 737 1.72 -23.01 13.42
C GLY A 737 2.81 -22.41 12.53
N GLU A 738 3.97 -23.07 12.41
CA GLU A 738 5.09 -22.61 11.58
C GLU A 738 5.14 -23.27 10.21
N GLN A 739 4.38 -24.34 9.99
CA GLN A 739 4.30 -25.03 8.72
C GLN A 739 3.48 -24.23 7.69
N PHE A 740 3.72 -24.51 6.40
CA PHE A 740 3.04 -23.85 5.29
C PHE A 740 1.84 -24.66 4.81
N TYR A 741 0.91 -23.96 4.16
CA TYR A 741 -0.23 -24.53 3.44
C TYR A 741 -0.54 -23.74 2.18
N VAL A 742 -1.33 -24.30 1.27
CA VAL A 742 -1.76 -23.72 0.01
C VAL A 742 -3.28 -23.85 -0.15
N GLY A 743 -3.86 -22.99 -0.99
CA GLY A 743 -5.29 -22.91 -1.28
C GLY A 743 -5.99 -21.72 -0.64
N GLY A 744 -7.16 -21.38 -1.15
CA GLY A 744 -8.00 -20.28 -0.68
C GLY A 744 -7.87 -18.99 -1.50
N ALA A 745 -8.67 -18.00 -1.13
CA ALA A 745 -8.90 -16.76 -1.89
C ALA A 745 -7.64 -15.91 -2.17
N ASN A 746 -6.57 -16.06 -1.38
CA ASN A 746 -5.32 -15.31 -1.54
C ASN A 746 -4.11 -16.23 -1.84
N SER A 747 -4.36 -17.44 -2.33
CA SER A 747 -3.36 -18.44 -2.67
C SER A 747 -3.72 -19.06 -4.01
N VAL A 748 -3.86 -20.38 -4.13
CA VAL A 748 -4.36 -21.06 -5.33
C VAL A 748 -5.89 -21.11 -5.26
N ARG A 749 -6.54 -20.14 -5.91
CA ARG A 749 -7.98 -19.83 -5.74
C ARG A 749 -8.93 -20.92 -6.21
N ALA A 750 -8.47 -21.84 -7.01
CA ALA A 750 -9.29 -22.98 -7.47
C ALA A 750 -9.43 -24.09 -6.42
N PHE A 751 -8.77 -23.97 -5.29
CA PHE A 751 -8.73 -24.99 -4.25
C PHE A 751 -9.06 -24.39 -2.87
N ALA A 752 -9.72 -25.17 -2.03
CA ALA A 752 -10.01 -24.76 -0.67
C ALA A 752 -8.73 -24.59 0.16
N VAL A 753 -8.82 -23.83 1.24
CA VAL A 753 -7.71 -23.65 2.17
C VAL A 753 -7.26 -24.99 2.73
N ARG A 754 -5.96 -25.28 2.67
CA ARG A 754 -5.39 -26.55 3.16
C ARG A 754 -6.00 -27.77 2.49
N SER A 755 -6.23 -27.74 1.18
CA SER A 755 -6.73 -28.90 0.43
C SER A 755 -5.72 -29.46 -0.56
N ILE A 756 -4.48 -28.96 -0.55
CA ILE A 756 -3.42 -29.32 -1.49
C ILE A 756 -2.19 -29.77 -0.72
N GLY A 757 -1.58 -30.85 -1.19
CA GLY A 757 -0.31 -31.36 -0.69
C GLY A 757 -0.40 -32.13 0.63
N PRO A 758 0.74 -32.45 1.25
CA PRO A 758 2.11 -32.16 0.78
C PRO A 758 2.52 -33.04 -0.42
N GLY A 759 3.21 -32.40 -1.38
CA GLY A 759 3.68 -33.07 -2.59
C GLY A 759 2.57 -33.75 -3.40
N GLY A 760 2.75 -35.02 -3.67
CA GLY A 760 1.74 -35.86 -4.35
C GLY A 760 0.86 -36.68 -3.39
N TYR A 761 0.82 -36.35 -2.13
CA TYR A 761 -0.04 -37.01 -1.14
C TYR A 761 -1.50 -36.64 -1.36
N ASN A 762 -2.35 -37.66 -1.44
CA ASN A 762 -3.81 -37.52 -1.53
C ASN A 762 -4.39 -37.83 -0.16
N ALA A 763 -4.78 -36.79 0.59
CA ALA A 763 -5.34 -36.94 1.92
C ALA A 763 -6.71 -37.67 1.85
N PRO A 764 -7.02 -38.58 2.79
CA PRO A 764 -8.34 -39.20 2.89
C PRO A 764 -9.43 -38.15 3.02
N HIS A 765 -10.55 -38.32 2.34
CA HIS A 765 -11.69 -37.39 2.45
C HIS A 765 -12.33 -37.54 3.84
N SER A 766 -11.93 -36.68 4.74
CA SER A 766 -12.52 -36.55 6.08
C SER A 766 -12.67 -35.07 6.44
N ASN A 767 -13.55 -34.75 7.39
CA ASN A 767 -13.71 -33.38 7.88
C ASN A 767 -12.45 -32.82 8.54
N TYR A 768 -11.40 -33.62 8.70
CA TYR A 768 -10.14 -33.30 9.39
C TYR A 768 -8.92 -33.40 8.50
N SER A 769 -9.07 -33.74 7.22
CA SER A 769 -7.96 -33.90 6.26
C SER A 769 -7.12 -32.64 6.10
N TYR A 770 -7.71 -31.45 6.34
CA TYR A 770 -7.00 -30.17 6.29
C TYR A 770 -5.85 -30.08 7.32
N ILE A 771 -5.86 -30.88 8.38
CA ILE A 771 -4.81 -30.91 9.39
C ILE A 771 -3.53 -31.53 8.83
N ASP A 772 -3.66 -32.56 8.00
CA ASP A 772 -2.53 -33.28 7.39
C ASP A 772 -1.93 -32.57 6.18
N GLN A 773 -2.63 -31.57 5.62
CA GLN A 773 -2.24 -30.91 4.39
C GLN A 773 -1.39 -29.65 4.66
N THR A 774 -0.32 -29.84 5.42
CA THR A 774 0.73 -28.86 5.69
C THR A 774 2.08 -29.37 5.21
N GLY A 775 3.02 -28.45 4.97
CA GLY A 775 4.37 -28.80 4.52
C GLY A 775 5.46 -27.92 5.13
N ASP A 776 6.69 -28.38 4.96
CA ASP A 776 7.89 -27.69 5.42
C ASP A 776 8.48 -26.76 4.35
N PHE A 777 8.15 -26.99 3.09
CA PHE A 777 8.54 -26.16 1.95
C PHE A 777 7.29 -25.74 1.17
N LYS A 778 7.22 -24.48 0.75
CA LYS A 778 6.13 -23.93 -0.05
C LYS A 778 6.68 -23.22 -1.28
N LEU A 779 6.07 -23.47 -2.41
CA LEU A 779 6.26 -22.72 -3.64
C LEU A 779 4.88 -22.29 -4.15
N GLU A 780 4.73 -20.99 -4.46
CA GLU A 780 3.50 -20.44 -4.98
C GLU A 780 3.80 -19.31 -5.98
N ALA A 781 3.08 -19.30 -7.08
CA ALA A 781 3.13 -18.27 -8.11
C ALA A 781 1.72 -17.93 -8.57
N ASN A 782 1.44 -16.65 -8.67
CA ASN A 782 0.16 -16.11 -9.09
C ASN A 782 0.38 -15.06 -10.17
N ALA A 783 -0.46 -15.09 -11.21
CA ALA A 783 -0.51 -14.07 -12.25
C ALA A 783 -1.96 -13.66 -12.48
N GLU A 784 -2.22 -12.35 -12.49
CA GLU A 784 -3.56 -11.81 -12.66
C GLU A 784 -3.53 -10.66 -13.67
N LEU A 785 -4.22 -10.83 -14.79
CA LEU A 785 -4.47 -9.77 -15.74
C LEU A 785 -5.73 -9.01 -15.32
N ARG A 786 -5.56 -7.80 -14.87
CA ARG A 786 -6.63 -6.90 -14.44
C ARG A 786 -7.02 -5.98 -15.59
N ALA A 787 -8.31 -5.85 -15.84
CA ALA A 787 -8.86 -5.00 -16.89
C ALA A 787 -9.85 -4.00 -16.30
N HIS A 788 -9.65 -2.70 -16.51
CA HIS A 788 -10.67 -1.69 -16.22
C HIS A 788 -11.81 -1.83 -17.22
N LEU A 789 -13.02 -2.16 -16.75
CA LEU A 789 -14.17 -2.36 -17.59
C LEU A 789 -14.93 -1.05 -17.80
N PHE A 790 -15.54 -0.53 -16.75
CA PHE A 790 -16.21 0.77 -16.74
C PHE A 790 -16.51 1.23 -15.30
N GLY A 791 -16.51 2.55 -15.08
CA GLY A 791 -16.74 3.12 -13.74
C GLY A 791 -15.75 2.57 -12.72
N SER A 792 -16.25 2.05 -11.61
CA SER A 792 -15.44 1.39 -10.57
C SER A 792 -15.36 -0.13 -10.72
N LEU A 793 -15.78 -0.68 -11.85
CA LEU A 793 -15.78 -2.11 -12.10
C LEU A 793 -14.55 -2.54 -12.89
N HIS A 794 -13.82 -3.52 -12.34
CA HIS A 794 -12.68 -4.16 -12.98
C HIS A 794 -12.96 -5.66 -13.16
N GLY A 795 -12.53 -6.21 -14.28
CA GLY A 795 -12.47 -7.64 -14.53
C GLY A 795 -11.07 -8.17 -14.27
N ALA A 796 -10.96 -9.44 -13.98
CA ALA A 796 -9.68 -10.12 -13.88
C ALA A 796 -9.75 -11.52 -14.47
N VAL A 797 -8.62 -11.94 -15.04
CA VAL A 797 -8.35 -13.34 -15.39
C VAL A 797 -7.07 -13.74 -14.68
N PHE A 798 -7.05 -14.91 -14.07
CA PHE A 798 -5.91 -15.31 -13.27
C PHE A 798 -5.45 -16.73 -13.53
N LEU A 799 -4.18 -16.95 -13.23
CA LEU A 799 -3.53 -18.25 -13.22
C LEU A 799 -2.75 -18.39 -11.92
N ASP A 800 -3.07 -19.40 -11.14
CA ASP A 800 -2.45 -19.70 -9.85
C ASP A 800 -1.78 -21.05 -9.90
N ALA A 801 -0.57 -21.14 -9.33
CA ALA A 801 0.19 -22.38 -9.20
C ALA A 801 0.78 -22.47 -7.80
N GLY A 802 0.75 -23.64 -7.17
CA GLY A 802 1.39 -23.81 -5.87
C GLY A 802 1.26 -25.19 -5.29
N ASN A 803 2.17 -25.48 -4.36
CA ASN A 803 2.12 -26.70 -3.53
C ASN A 803 2.96 -26.51 -2.27
N VAL A 804 2.83 -27.45 -1.35
CA VAL A 804 3.73 -27.62 -0.18
C VAL A 804 4.36 -29.00 -0.22
N TRP A 805 5.51 -29.18 0.39
CA TRP A 805 6.23 -30.45 0.49
C TRP A 805 6.81 -30.60 1.88
N LEU A 806 7.08 -31.85 2.29
CA LEU A 806 7.87 -32.14 3.46
C LEU A 806 9.35 -32.19 3.08
N LEU A 807 10.22 -31.69 3.95
CA LEU A 807 11.68 -31.79 3.77
C LEU A 807 12.21 -33.16 4.24
N ARG A 808 11.48 -33.83 5.13
CA ARG A 808 11.82 -35.17 5.61
C ARG A 808 10.79 -36.19 5.16
N PRO A 809 11.19 -37.47 4.93
CA PRO A 809 10.25 -38.53 4.60
C PRO A 809 9.22 -38.73 5.70
N ASP A 810 8.02 -39.11 5.30
CA ASP A 810 6.92 -39.45 6.20
C ASP A 810 6.16 -40.64 5.64
N ASP A 811 6.24 -41.79 6.32
CA ASP A 811 5.61 -43.03 5.89
C ASP A 811 4.08 -42.94 5.87
N GLN A 812 3.50 -42.07 6.69
CA GLN A 812 2.05 -41.84 6.74
C GLN A 812 1.56 -40.98 5.57
N ARG A 813 2.46 -40.21 4.95
CA ARG A 813 2.17 -39.34 3.82
C ARG A 813 3.08 -39.66 2.62
N PRO A 814 2.81 -40.76 1.91
CA PRO A 814 3.65 -41.16 0.78
C PRO A 814 3.65 -40.11 -0.33
N ASN A 815 4.75 -39.96 -1.06
CA ASN A 815 4.98 -38.96 -2.10
C ASN A 815 4.94 -37.48 -1.64
N SER A 816 5.02 -37.22 -0.34
CA SER A 816 5.00 -35.88 0.24
C SER A 816 6.35 -35.17 0.26
N GLN A 817 7.46 -35.94 0.17
CA GLN A 817 8.82 -35.42 0.32
C GLN A 817 9.24 -34.59 -0.89
N LEU A 818 9.92 -33.44 -0.64
CA LEU A 818 10.54 -32.61 -1.66
C LEU A 818 11.67 -33.37 -2.37
N SER A 819 11.60 -33.44 -3.69
CA SER A 819 12.66 -33.95 -4.55
C SER A 819 12.61 -33.25 -5.90
N LEU A 820 13.68 -33.27 -6.67
CA LEU A 820 13.69 -32.69 -8.02
C LEU A 820 12.62 -33.34 -8.92
N SER A 821 12.36 -34.62 -8.71
CA SER A 821 11.29 -35.36 -9.43
C SER A 821 9.88 -35.01 -8.99
N ASN A 822 9.69 -34.37 -7.81
CA ASN A 822 8.37 -34.00 -7.27
C ASN A 822 8.10 -32.50 -7.32
N LEU A 823 9.09 -31.67 -7.61
CA LEU A 823 8.95 -30.21 -7.63
C LEU A 823 7.95 -29.73 -8.69
N HIS A 824 7.80 -30.47 -9.79
CA HIS A 824 6.84 -30.18 -10.84
C HIS A 824 5.38 -30.46 -10.45
N ARG A 825 5.13 -31.16 -9.35
CA ARG A 825 3.77 -31.49 -8.87
C ARG A 825 3.14 -30.26 -8.21
N LEU A 826 2.68 -29.35 -9.05
CA LEU A 826 1.99 -28.14 -8.63
C LEU A 826 0.49 -28.29 -8.84
N ALA A 827 -0.30 -27.82 -7.90
CA ALA A 827 -1.70 -27.55 -8.17
C ALA A 827 -1.79 -26.35 -9.10
N LEU A 828 -2.60 -26.44 -10.14
CA LEU A 828 -2.83 -25.39 -11.11
C LEU A 828 -4.30 -25.01 -11.11
N GLY A 829 -4.58 -23.73 -11.04
CA GLY A 829 -5.92 -23.18 -11.12
C GLY A 829 -5.95 -21.93 -11.97
N THR A 830 -7.05 -21.75 -12.68
CA THR A 830 -7.34 -20.51 -13.42
C THR A 830 -8.70 -19.99 -13.00
N GLY A 831 -9.09 -18.85 -13.50
CA GLY A 831 -10.43 -18.34 -13.23
C GLY A 831 -10.63 -16.92 -13.69
N VAL A 832 -11.83 -16.46 -13.41
CA VAL A 832 -12.25 -15.10 -13.71
C VAL A 832 -12.72 -14.42 -12.43
N GLY A 833 -12.60 -13.10 -12.37
CA GLY A 833 -13.05 -12.38 -11.22
C GLY A 833 -13.55 -10.99 -11.56
N LEU A 834 -14.41 -10.47 -10.67
CA LEU A 834 -14.90 -9.11 -10.70
C LEU A 834 -14.37 -8.36 -9.47
N ARG A 835 -14.00 -7.10 -9.66
CA ARG A 835 -13.54 -6.18 -8.61
C ARG A 835 -14.40 -4.93 -8.69
N TYR A 836 -15.04 -4.60 -7.60
CA TYR A 836 -15.75 -3.35 -7.46
C TYR A 836 -14.96 -2.44 -6.51
N ASP A 837 -14.28 -1.46 -7.09
CA ASP A 837 -13.42 -0.52 -6.36
C ASP A 837 -14.26 0.69 -5.92
N MET A 838 -14.51 0.80 -4.62
CA MET A 838 -15.21 1.90 -3.98
C MET A 838 -14.26 2.99 -3.46
N GLN A 839 -12.98 2.99 -3.87
CA GLN A 839 -11.87 3.84 -3.39
C GLN A 839 -11.40 3.52 -1.97
N PHE A 840 -12.29 3.37 -1.00
CA PHE A 840 -11.96 2.99 0.38
C PHE A 840 -12.06 1.48 0.62
N LEU A 841 -12.67 0.73 -0.28
CA LEU A 841 -12.92 -0.70 -0.19
C LEU A 841 -13.00 -1.31 -1.59
N VAL A 842 -12.37 -2.47 -1.79
CA VAL A 842 -12.52 -3.26 -3.02
C VAL A 842 -13.28 -4.54 -2.69
N LEU A 843 -14.46 -4.72 -3.27
CA LEU A 843 -15.20 -5.98 -3.20
C LEU A 843 -14.75 -6.88 -4.35
N ARG A 844 -14.41 -8.11 -4.04
CA ARG A 844 -13.87 -9.09 -4.96
C ARG A 844 -14.72 -10.35 -5.01
N PHE A 845 -15.07 -10.77 -6.23
CA PHE A 845 -15.75 -12.01 -6.52
C PHE A 845 -14.89 -12.82 -7.50
N ASP A 846 -14.37 -13.95 -7.08
CA ASP A 846 -13.55 -14.84 -7.90
C ASP A 846 -14.26 -16.18 -8.12
N LEU A 847 -14.29 -16.63 -9.36
CA LEU A 847 -14.67 -17.99 -9.76
C LEU A 847 -13.41 -18.70 -10.24
N GLY A 848 -12.88 -19.59 -9.41
CA GLY A 848 -11.73 -20.42 -9.72
C GLY A 848 -12.13 -21.75 -10.35
N VAL A 849 -11.29 -22.24 -11.28
CA VAL A 849 -11.41 -23.53 -11.93
C VAL A 849 -10.11 -24.28 -11.76
N GLY A 850 -10.13 -25.43 -11.07
CA GLY A 850 -8.99 -26.32 -10.93
C GLY A 850 -8.64 -26.97 -12.26
N LEU A 851 -7.38 -26.83 -12.69
CA LEU A 851 -6.85 -27.42 -13.90
C LEU A 851 -6.09 -28.70 -13.60
N HIS A 852 -5.31 -28.71 -12.53
CA HIS A 852 -4.47 -29.84 -12.16
C HIS A 852 -4.32 -29.98 -10.66
N ALA A 853 -4.58 -31.19 -10.13
CA ALA A 853 -4.25 -31.54 -8.75
C ALA A 853 -2.88 -32.24 -8.70
N PRO A 854 -2.02 -31.98 -7.68
CA PRO A 854 -0.66 -32.51 -7.63
C PRO A 854 -0.58 -34.00 -7.28
N TYR A 855 -1.70 -34.60 -6.96
CA TYR A 855 -1.85 -36.02 -6.59
C TYR A 855 -2.66 -36.81 -7.63
N LYS A 856 -2.63 -38.15 -7.55
CA LYS A 856 -3.42 -39.01 -8.42
C LYS A 856 -4.91 -38.92 -8.09
N THR A 857 -5.71 -38.68 -9.10
CA THR A 857 -7.17 -38.71 -9.06
C THR A 857 -7.73 -39.85 -9.88
N THR A 858 -9.04 -39.93 -10.06
CA THR A 858 -9.70 -40.93 -10.94
C THR A 858 -9.43 -40.67 -12.41
N ARG A 859 -8.99 -39.48 -12.80
CA ARG A 859 -8.67 -39.12 -14.18
C ARG A 859 -7.17 -39.02 -14.39
N SER A 860 -6.71 -39.41 -15.58
CA SER A 860 -5.32 -39.26 -16.04
C SER A 860 -5.21 -38.09 -17.03
N GLY A 861 -4.00 -37.54 -17.16
CA GLY A 861 -3.69 -36.41 -18.05
C GLY A 861 -3.50 -35.08 -17.34
N PHE A 862 -3.37 -33.99 -18.12
CA PHE A 862 -3.14 -32.67 -17.57
C PHE A 862 -4.34 -32.20 -16.74
N TYR A 863 -5.56 -32.28 -17.32
CA TYR A 863 -6.78 -32.03 -16.55
C TYR A 863 -7.16 -33.28 -15.79
N ASN A 864 -6.74 -33.38 -14.56
CA ASN A 864 -6.95 -34.54 -13.70
C ASN A 864 -8.01 -34.35 -12.59
N MET A 865 -8.86 -33.31 -12.67
CA MET A 865 -9.96 -33.11 -11.72
C MET A 865 -11.04 -34.18 -11.91
N ASN A 866 -11.58 -34.75 -10.83
CA ASN A 866 -12.57 -35.84 -10.91
C ASN A 866 -13.84 -35.43 -11.67
N SER A 867 -14.35 -34.22 -11.39
CA SER A 867 -15.47 -33.63 -12.12
C SER A 867 -15.25 -32.12 -12.30
N PHE A 868 -15.96 -31.53 -13.27
CA PHE A 868 -15.93 -30.07 -13.45
C PHE A 868 -16.54 -29.34 -12.25
N ALA A 869 -17.60 -29.88 -11.66
CA ALA A 869 -18.24 -29.29 -10.49
C ALA A 869 -17.31 -29.24 -9.29
N GLU A 870 -16.49 -30.27 -9.06
CA GLU A 870 -15.47 -30.26 -7.98
C GLU A 870 -14.29 -29.35 -8.26
N SER A 871 -14.05 -29.00 -9.53
CA SER A 871 -13.00 -28.04 -9.90
C SER A 871 -13.40 -26.58 -9.67
N LEU A 872 -14.68 -26.31 -9.41
CA LEU A 872 -15.18 -24.94 -9.22
C LEU A 872 -15.03 -24.49 -7.77
N ALA A 873 -14.42 -23.32 -7.58
CA ALA A 873 -14.36 -22.64 -6.28
C ALA A 873 -14.82 -21.20 -6.42
N PHE A 874 -15.76 -20.78 -5.60
CA PHE A 874 -16.24 -19.42 -5.55
C PHE A 874 -15.70 -18.72 -4.30
N HIS A 875 -15.14 -17.51 -4.47
CA HIS A 875 -14.66 -16.71 -3.38
C HIS A 875 -15.27 -15.32 -3.42
N PHE A 876 -15.79 -14.89 -2.27
CA PHE A 876 -16.07 -13.51 -1.97
C PHE A 876 -14.99 -13.00 -1.01
N ALA A 877 -14.37 -11.89 -1.32
CA ALA A 877 -13.29 -11.34 -0.53
C ALA A 877 -13.26 -9.81 -0.59
N ILE A 878 -12.52 -9.19 0.33
CA ILE A 878 -12.29 -7.76 0.41
C ILE A 878 -10.81 -7.50 0.13
N GLY A 879 -10.54 -6.55 -0.76
CA GLY A 879 -9.19 -6.22 -1.23
C GLY A 879 -8.70 -7.07 -2.40
N TYR A 880 -7.54 -6.69 -2.93
CA TYR A 880 -6.85 -7.48 -3.96
C TYR A 880 -6.18 -8.71 -3.33
N PRO A 881 -5.95 -9.80 -4.09
CA PRO A 881 -5.34 -11.02 -3.55
C PRO A 881 -3.85 -10.83 -3.19
N PHE A 882 -3.18 -9.90 -3.85
CA PHE A 882 -1.77 -9.51 -3.66
C PHE A 882 -1.48 -8.16 -4.30
#